data_b923dabcb274bf5455fd8e041374b012
#
_entry.id   b923dabcb274bf5455fd8e041374b012
#
_cell.length_a   1.000
_cell.length_b   1.000
_cell.length_c   1.000
_cell.angle_alpha   90.00
_cell.angle_beta   90.00
_cell.angle_gamma   90.00
#
_symmetry.space_group_name_H-M   'P 1'
#
loop_
_entity.id
_entity.type
_entity.pdbx_description
1 polymer ?
#
loop_
_entity_poly.entity_id
_entity_poly.type
_entity_poly.pdbx_seq_one_letter_code
_entity_poly.pdbx_strand_id
1 'polypeptide(L)'
;MASHEINQSKVVAERLDVADEKYRKASSDEAFNINDNVTAKIQNPLAHLTKEEVIRDVEAFALENGFQDMTPLLVKGALVAKDPPAFESVEGLTDVEKDGVRNEVLHKWRQPKLLYFTIILCSIGAAVQGWDQTGSNGANLSFPDALGIPIENKFPDGTVNPASERNLWLQGVINAGPYIASAFIGCWCSDPLNNYFGRRGTIFVSAVFCALSPIGSAVSQTWDQLFVTRLLLGLGMGCKGSTIPIFSAENAPASIRGALVMSWQMWTAFGIFLGTCANLAVKDTGAISWRLQFGSASLPALPLLLGVYFCPESPRWYIKKGRYTEAYQSLKKLRNTELQAARDLYYIHAQLSIEASLTNMKTNYVTRFIQLFTIPRVRRATLASFTVMLAQQLCGINIIAFYSSTVFVQAGASVTNALLASWGFGLVNFAFAWPAIWTIDTFGRRSLLLFTFPQMAWTLLAAGLCYLIPSSSSAHLGLVALFVYLFAAFYSPGEGPVPFTYSAEVFPLSHREVGMSWAVATCLFWAAVLSITFPRMLDAMSPTGAFCFYAGLNIVAFCLIFLFVPETKQRTLEELDYIFAIPTRRFVSHQCGTVLPWWFQRYVFRRNVGECPALWSFDGHMDNDKEFIETIRRSSVAPDERRRSVVGKLANKF
;
A
#
# COMPACT_ATOMS: atom_id res chain seq x y z
N MET A 1 -14.40 48.22 -6.26
CA MET A 1 -14.01 46.81 -5.92
C MET A 1 -13.66 46.03 -7.16
N ALA A 2 -14.49 45.94 -8.19
CA ALA A 2 -14.21 45.16 -9.42
C ALA A 2 -12.94 45.58 -10.21
N SER A 3 -12.52 46.84 -10.20
CA SER A 3 -11.29 47.28 -10.86
C SER A 3 -9.99 46.89 -10.11
N HIS A 4 -10.07 46.64 -8.82
CA HIS A 4 -8.93 46.21 -8.01
C HIS A 4 -8.66 44.70 -8.17
N GLU A 5 -9.72 43.88 -8.30
CA GLU A 5 -9.62 42.45 -8.55
C GLU A 5 -9.09 42.11 -9.96
N ILE A 6 -9.48 42.91 -10.98
CA ILE A 6 -9.00 42.72 -12.35
C ILE A 6 -7.51 43.11 -12.47
N ASN A 7 -7.03 44.05 -11.68
CA ASN A 7 -5.61 44.41 -11.67
C ASN A 7 -4.74 43.38 -10.91
N GLN A 8 -5.26 42.81 -9.84
CA GLN A 8 -4.57 41.72 -9.14
C GLN A 8 -4.50 40.47 -9.99
N SER A 9 -5.55 40.10 -10.72
CA SER A 9 -5.53 38.92 -11.59
C SER A 9 -4.56 39.04 -12.77
N LYS A 10 -4.39 40.27 -13.32
CA LYS A 10 -3.39 40.56 -14.37
C LYS A 10 -1.95 40.48 -13.83
N VAL A 11 -1.69 41.03 -12.67
CA VAL A 11 -0.37 41.02 -12.03
C VAL A 11 0.01 39.57 -11.62
N VAL A 12 -0.96 38.77 -11.21
CA VAL A 12 -0.75 37.34 -10.93
C VAL A 12 -0.48 36.56 -12.22
N ALA A 13 -1.19 36.84 -13.31
CA ALA A 13 -0.95 36.22 -14.61
C ALA A 13 0.44 36.56 -15.19
N GLU A 14 0.84 37.84 -15.13
CA GLU A 14 2.17 38.28 -15.57
C GLU A 14 3.30 37.69 -14.73
N ARG A 15 3.10 37.49 -13.41
CA ARG A 15 4.09 36.87 -12.53
C ARG A 15 4.16 35.35 -12.71
N LEU A 16 3.06 34.69 -13.02
CA LEU A 16 3.05 33.30 -13.42
C LEU A 16 3.80 33.08 -14.75
N ASP A 17 3.63 33.98 -15.72
CA ASP A 17 4.40 33.93 -16.96
C ASP A 17 5.91 34.15 -16.74
N VAL A 18 6.30 35.04 -15.82
CA VAL A 18 7.72 35.29 -15.47
C VAL A 18 8.30 34.12 -14.68
N ALA A 19 7.52 33.49 -13.79
CA ALA A 19 7.94 32.25 -13.11
C ALA A 19 8.08 31.09 -14.11
N ASP A 20 7.13 30.94 -15.02
CA ASP A 20 7.17 29.93 -16.09
C ASP A 20 8.36 30.15 -17.05
N GLU A 21 8.68 31.40 -17.38
CA GLU A 21 9.83 31.74 -18.22
C GLU A 21 11.15 31.49 -17.50
N LYS A 22 11.22 31.69 -16.19
CA LYS A 22 12.38 31.43 -15.34
C LYS A 22 12.59 29.93 -15.11
N TYR A 23 11.52 29.18 -14.89
CA TYR A 23 11.57 27.70 -14.85
C TYR A 23 11.92 27.12 -16.23
N ARG A 24 11.48 27.73 -17.34
CA ARG A 24 11.91 27.35 -18.71
C ARG A 24 13.39 27.69 -18.96
N LYS A 25 13.92 28.81 -18.46
CA LYS A 25 15.35 29.17 -18.59
C LYS A 25 16.25 28.32 -17.71
N ALA A 26 15.87 27.99 -16.46
CA ALA A 26 16.59 27.02 -15.64
C ALA A 26 16.56 25.61 -16.23
N SER A 27 15.59 25.30 -17.08
CA SER A 27 15.49 24.04 -17.82
C SER A 27 16.32 24.01 -19.12
N SER A 28 16.90 25.13 -19.59
CA SER A 28 17.61 25.19 -20.88
C SER A 28 19.10 24.86 -20.80
N ASP A 29 19.72 24.96 -19.63
CA ASP A 29 21.12 24.52 -19.42
C ASP A 29 21.15 23.13 -18.78
N GLU A 30 21.18 22.06 -19.61
CA GLU A 30 21.04 20.64 -19.27
C GLU A 30 19.69 20.30 -18.60
N ALA A 31 18.61 20.60 -19.28
CA ALA A 31 17.26 20.32 -18.80
C ALA A 31 17.07 18.84 -18.45
N PHE A 32 17.00 18.56 -17.16
CA PHE A 32 16.67 17.23 -16.67
C PHE A 32 15.24 16.88 -17.12
N ASN A 33 15.12 15.95 -18.08
CA ASN A 33 13.83 15.47 -18.53
C ASN A 33 13.27 14.48 -17.51
N ILE A 34 12.38 14.91 -16.62
CA ILE A 34 11.74 14.07 -15.61
C ILE A 34 10.98 12.86 -16.20
N ASN A 35 10.64 12.91 -17.50
CA ASN A 35 9.99 11.81 -18.20
C ASN A 35 10.98 10.77 -18.75
N ASP A 36 12.27 11.11 -18.85
CA ASP A 36 13.31 10.21 -19.36
C ASP A 36 14.68 10.49 -18.72
N ASN A 37 14.92 9.92 -17.55
CA ASN A 37 16.17 10.03 -16.82
C ASN A 37 17.22 9.04 -17.37
N VAL A 38 17.87 9.40 -18.47
CA VAL A 38 18.91 8.54 -19.10
C VAL A 38 20.15 8.43 -18.21
N THR A 39 20.48 9.46 -17.44
CA THR A 39 21.66 9.49 -16.55
C THR A 39 21.43 8.79 -15.21
N ALA A 40 20.16 8.52 -14.85
CA ALA A 40 19.74 7.90 -13.61
C ALA A 40 20.15 8.70 -12.34
N LYS A 41 20.05 10.04 -12.42
CA LYS A 41 20.28 10.96 -11.29
C LYS A 41 18.99 11.21 -10.51
N ILE A 42 19.11 11.34 -9.18
CA ILE A 42 18.01 11.67 -8.27
C ILE A 42 18.34 12.99 -7.55
N GLN A 43 17.40 13.94 -7.56
CA GLN A 43 17.62 15.29 -7.03
C GLN A 43 16.47 15.72 -6.11
N ASN A 44 16.80 16.54 -5.08
CA ASN A 44 15.80 17.24 -4.28
C ASN A 44 15.20 18.39 -5.11
N PRO A 45 13.87 18.60 -5.15
CA PRO A 45 13.24 19.70 -5.88
C PRO A 45 13.79 21.09 -5.55
N LEU A 46 14.30 21.31 -4.34
CA LEU A 46 14.88 22.60 -3.89
C LEU A 46 16.42 22.66 -4.04
N ALA A 47 17.10 21.58 -4.41
CA ALA A 47 18.56 21.51 -4.39
C ALA A 47 19.22 22.48 -5.36
N HIS A 48 18.58 22.75 -6.51
CA HIS A 48 19.12 23.63 -7.56
C HIS A 48 18.93 25.14 -7.28
N LEU A 49 18.09 25.52 -6.29
CA LEU A 49 17.86 26.91 -5.94
C LEU A 49 18.96 27.41 -5.00
N THR A 50 19.32 28.71 -5.09
CA THR A 50 20.21 29.35 -4.10
C THR A 50 19.44 29.61 -2.79
N LYS A 51 20.16 29.94 -1.70
CA LYS A 51 19.53 30.28 -0.41
C LYS A 51 18.61 31.51 -0.56
N GLU A 52 19.08 32.51 -1.29
CA GLU A 52 18.37 33.78 -1.52
C GLU A 52 17.12 33.57 -2.40
N GLU A 53 17.19 32.67 -3.36
CA GLU A 53 16.04 32.32 -4.19
C GLU A 53 14.95 31.60 -3.39
N VAL A 54 15.32 30.64 -2.54
CA VAL A 54 14.37 29.96 -1.65
C VAL A 54 13.69 30.95 -0.71
N ILE A 55 14.46 31.89 -0.10
CA ILE A 55 13.90 32.90 0.80
C ILE A 55 12.87 33.76 0.05
N ARG A 56 13.23 34.28 -1.12
CA ARG A 56 12.33 35.11 -1.93
C ARG A 56 11.05 34.38 -2.37
N ASP A 57 11.19 33.11 -2.77
CA ASP A 57 10.04 32.32 -3.20
C ASP A 57 9.11 31.97 -2.02
N VAL A 58 9.67 31.74 -0.81
CA VAL A 58 8.89 31.57 0.43
C VAL A 58 8.17 32.85 0.83
N GLU A 59 8.82 34.02 0.71
CA GLU A 59 8.20 35.33 1.01
C GLU A 59 7.03 35.60 0.05
N ALA A 60 7.20 35.31 -1.24
CA ALA A 60 6.13 35.42 -2.23
C ALA A 60 4.98 34.46 -1.89
N PHE A 61 5.29 33.20 -1.59
CA PHE A 61 4.30 32.20 -1.17
C PHE A 61 3.53 32.63 0.09
N ALA A 62 4.23 33.17 1.10
CA ALA A 62 3.62 33.65 2.33
C ALA A 62 2.68 34.84 2.09
N LEU A 63 3.08 35.77 1.20
CA LEU A 63 2.27 36.91 0.84
C LEU A 63 0.99 36.50 0.08
N GLU A 64 1.10 35.60 -0.89
CA GLU A 64 -0.01 35.12 -1.71
C GLU A 64 -1.05 34.33 -0.89
N ASN A 65 -0.61 33.58 0.12
CA ASN A 65 -1.47 32.66 0.87
C ASN A 65 -1.82 33.15 2.29
N GLY A 66 -1.48 34.41 2.63
CA GLY A 66 -1.85 35.03 3.91
C GLY A 66 -1.06 34.52 5.12
N PHE A 67 0.19 34.10 4.93
CA PHE A 67 1.08 33.60 5.98
C PHE A 67 2.16 34.61 6.41
N GLN A 68 1.90 35.93 6.25
CA GLN A 68 2.91 36.97 6.54
C GLN A 68 3.47 36.84 7.97
N ASP A 69 2.61 36.57 8.96
CA ASP A 69 3.03 36.41 10.36
C ASP A 69 3.95 35.21 10.60
N MET A 70 3.88 34.22 9.70
CA MET A 70 4.62 32.96 9.78
C MET A 70 5.81 32.89 8.82
N THR A 71 6.06 33.93 8.04
CA THR A 71 7.15 33.98 7.04
C THR A 71 8.50 33.53 7.64
N PRO A 72 8.94 34.00 8.83
CA PRO A 72 10.21 33.55 9.41
C PRO A 72 10.26 32.02 9.67
N LEU A 73 9.15 31.43 10.10
CA LEU A 73 9.05 30.00 10.34
C LEU A 73 9.07 29.19 9.03
N LEU A 74 8.37 29.67 8.01
CA LEU A 74 8.34 29.07 6.67
C LEU A 74 9.72 29.10 6.02
N VAL A 75 10.46 30.23 6.12
CA VAL A 75 11.83 30.37 5.61
C VAL A 75 12.76 29.35 6.29
N LYS A 76 12.72 29.24 7.63
CA LYS A 76 13.50 28.23 8.35
C LYS A 76 13.15 26.82 7.89
N GLY A 77 11.85 26.49 7.77
CA GLY A 77 11.36 25.20 7.29
C GLY A 77 11.85 24.88 5.88
N ALA A 78 11.77 25.84 4.96
CA ALA A 78 12.21 25.69 3.57
C ALA A 78 13.75 25.48 3.45
N LEU A 79 14.54 26.18 4.25
CA LEU A 79 16.00 25.98 4.29
C LEU A 79 16.37 24.62 4.83
N VAL A 80 15.67 24.11 5.86
CA VAL A 80 15.83 22.73 6.35
C VAL A 80 15.39 21.71 5.29
N ALA A 81 14.35 22.00 4.51
CA ALA A 81 13.89 21.12 3.43
C ALA A 81 14.88 21.08 2.25
N LYS A 82 15.56 22.20 1.96
CA LYS A 82 16.55 22.29 0.89
C LYS A 82 17.76 21.38 1.15
N ASP A 83 18.31 21.42 2.35
CA ASP A 83 19.46 20.61 2.76
C ASP A 83 19.24 20.02 4.17
N PRO A 84 18.49 18.90 4.26
CA PRO A 84 18.20 18.28 5.55
C PRO A 84 19.43 17.87 6.36
N PRO A 85 20.53 17.36 5.79
CA PRO A 85 21.76 17.08 6.53
C PRO A 85 22.42 18.30 7.15
N ALA A 86 22.36 19.46 6.50
CA ALA A 86 22.99 20.68 6.95
C ALA A 86 22.10 21.55 7.87
N PHE A 87 21.02 21.01 8.43
CA PHE A 87 20.07 21.78 9.25
C PHE A 87 20.73 22.50 10.45
N GLU A 88 21.82 21.96 10.99
CA GLU A 88 22.58 22.58 12.09
C GLU A 88 23.14 23.96 11.72
N SER A 89 23.49 24.18 10.44
CA SER A 89 24.06 25.42 9.90
C SER A 89 23.01 26.47 9.53
N VAL A 90 21.70 26.12 9.58
CA VAL A 90 20.63 27.06 9.24
C VAL A 90 20.52 28.14 10.31
N GLU A 91 20.77 29.40 9.91
CA GLU A 91 20.71 30.55 10.79
C GLU A 91 19.30 30.79 11.35
N GLY A 92 19.25 31.17 12.62
CA GLY A 92 17.99 31.51 13.30
C GLY A 92 17.18 30.32 13.83
N LEU A 93 17.66 29.07 13.68
CA LEU A 93 17.05 27.93 14.35
C LEU A 93 17.37 27.95 15.86
N THR A 94 16.35 27.82 16.68
CA THR A 94 16.50 27.65 18.13
C THR A 94 16.96 26.22 18.46
N ASP A 95 17.60 26.04 19.64
CA ASP A 95 18.02 24.70 20.06
C ASP A 95 16.85 23.71 20.18
N VAL A 96 15.66 24.20 20.56
CA VAL A 96 14.43 23.38 20.61
C VAL A 96 14.01 22.93 19.21
N GLU A 97 14.11 23.80 18.19
CA GLU A 97 13.81 23.45 16.79
C GLU A 97 14.82 22.44 16.24
N LYS A 98 16.12 22.62 16.53
CA LYS A 98 17.17 21.67 16.17
C LYS A 98 16.97 20.30 16.83
N ASP A 99 16.64 20.28 18.12
CA ASP A 99 16.29 19.03 18.83
C ASP A 99 15.05 18.36 18.26
N GLY A 100 14.08 19.13 17.78
CA GLY A 100 12.91 18.62 17.07
C GLY A 100 13.28 17.85 15.80
N VAL A 101 14.22 18.39 14.99
CA VAL A 101 14.73 17.73 13.78
C VAL A 101 15.58 16.51 14.13
N ARG A 102 16.47 16.61 15.13
CA ARG A 102 17.28 15.47 15.61
C ARG A 102 16.40 14.31 16.10
N ASN A 103 15.36 14.62 16.88
CA ASN A 103 14.41 13.63 17.40
C ASN A 103 13.61 12.93 16.30
N GLU A 104 13.33 13.59 15.19
CA GLU A 104 12.67 12.95 14.03
C GLU A 104 13.53 11.81 13.45
N VAL A 105 14.85 11.95 13.48
CA VAL A 105 15.79 10.93 12.97
C VAL A 105 16.10 9.87 14.03
N LEU A 106 16.40 10.29 15.26
CA LEU A 106 16.82 9.39 16.35
C LEU A 106 15.65 8.59 16.91
N HIS A 107 14.48 9.20 17.03
CA HIS A 107 13.28 8.63 17.63
C HIS A 107 12.11 8.63 16.65
N LYS A 108 12.30 8.06 15.47
CA LYS A 108 11.34 8.05 14.35
C LYS A 108 9.94 7.56 14.71
N TRP A 109 9.79 6.73 15.74
CA TRP A 109 8.49 6.24 16.22
C TRP A 109 7.80 7.17 17.22
N ARG A 110 8.44 8.26 17.67
CA ARG A 110 7.83 9.23 18.58
C ARG A 110 7.03 10.25 17.76
N GLN A 111 5.79 9.92 17.47
CA GLN A 111 4.87 10.72 16.66
C GLN A 111 3.63 11.14 17.46
N PRO A 112 2.86 12.16 17.00
CA PRO A 112 1.62 12.56 17.63
C PRO A 112 0.60 11.42 17.75
N LYS A 113 -0.14 11.35 18.86
CA LYS A 113 -1.17 10.32 19.07
C LYS A 113 -2.23 10.33 17.98
N LEU A 114 -2.55 11.49 17.43
CA LEU A 114 -3.56 11.64 16.38
C LEU A 114 -3.12 11.01 15.06
N LEU A 115 -1.80 10.99 14.75
CA LEU A 115 -1.29 10.25 13.60
C LEU A 115 -1.56 8.74 13.78
N TYR A 116 -1.20 8.18 14.93
CA TYR A 116 -1.45 6.76 15.21
C TYR A 116 -2.94 6.42 15.22
N PHE A 117 -3.79 7.27 15.78
CA PHE A 117 -5.23 7.09 15.71
C PHE A 117 -5.73 7.04 14.26
N THR A 118 -5.26 7.96 13.42
CA THR A 118 -5.62 7.99 11.99
C THR A 118 -5.19 6.70 11.28
N ILE A 119 -3.97 6.21 11.54
CA ILE A 119 -3.47 4.98 10.93
C ILE A 119 -4.22 3.74 11.44
N ILE A 120 -4.52 3.66 12.74
CA ILE A 120 -5.32 2.56 13.32
C ILE A 120 -6.70 2.52 12.68
N LEU A 121 -7.35 3.67 12.54
CA LEU A 121 -8.67 3.73 11.92
C LEU A 121 -8.65 3.33 10.44
N CYS A 122 -7.65 3.78 9.69
CA CYS A 122 -7.39 3.32 8.32
C CYS A 122 -7.19 1.80 8.27
N SER A 123 -6.49 1.26 9.24
CA SER A 123 -6.20 -0.17 9.37
C SER A 123 -7.46 -1.00 9.64
N ILE A 124 -8.40 -0.48 10.44
CA ILE A 124 -9.72 -1.11 10.63
C ILE A 124 -10.45 -1.24 9.28
N GLY A 125 -10.31 -0.25 8.38
CA GLY A 125 -10.85 -0.34 7.02
C GLY A 125 -10.29 -1.53 6.23
N ALA A 126 -9.03 -1.91 6.47
CA ALA A 126 -8.44 -3.12 5.90
C ALA A 126 -8.98 -4.40 6.55
N ALA A 127 -9.17 -4.40 7.88
CA ALA A 127 -9.74 -5.54 8.60
C ALA A 127 -11.16 -5.89 8.13
N VAL A 128 -11.97 -4.90 7.74
CA VAL A 128 -13.29 -5.13 7.13
C VAL A 128 -13.17 -6.01 5.88
N GLN A 129 -12.14 -5.80 5.05
CA GLN A 129 -11.94 -6.58 3.83
C GLN A 129 -11.54 -8.02 4.14
N GLY A 130 -10.58 -8.21 5.06
CA GLY A 130 -10.13 -9.55 5.46
C GLY A 130 -11.24 -10.38 6.13
N TRP A 131 -12.06 -9.73 6.96
CA TRP A 131 -13.19 -10.39 7.62
C TRP A 131 -14.24 -10.89 6.61
N ASP A 132 -14.59 -10.08 5.61
CA ASP A 132 -15.54 -10.49 4.57
C ASP A 132 -15.03 -11.69 3.74
N GLN A 133 -13.73 -11.71 3.41
CA GLN A 133 -13.11 -12.83 2.69
C GLN A 133 -13.32 -14.15 3.42
N THR A 134 -13.13 -14.17 4.72
CA THR A 134 -13.26 -15.38 5.54
C THR A 134 -14.69 -15.67 5.95
N GLY A 135 -15.55 -14.66 6.06
CA GLY A 135 -17.00 -14.86 6.16
C GLY A 135 -17.55 -15.67 5.02
N SER A 136 -17.16 -15.34 3.78
CA SER A 136 -17.50 -16.10 2.57
C SER A 136 -16.94 -17.53 2.63
N ASN A 137 -15.70 -17.72 3.09
CA ASN A 137 -15.05 -19.03 3.20
C ASN A 137 -15.84 -19.99 4.12
N GLY A 138 -16.25 -19.52 5.30
CA GLY A 138 -17.09 -20.34 6.21
C GLY A 138 -18.46 -20.64 5.61
N ALA A 139 -19.12 -19.61 5.05
CA ALA A 139 -20.45 -19.72 4.47
C ALA A 139 -20.51 -20.67 3.27
N ASN A 140 -19.41 -20.81 2.50
CA ASN A 140 -19.34 -21.72 1.33
C ASN A 140 -19.72 -23.16 1.64
N LEU A 141 -19.65 -23.59 2.89
CA LEU A 141 -20.01 -24.94 3.30
C LEU A 141 -21.52 -25.14 3.46
N SER A 142 -22.33 -24.10 3.50
CA SER A 142 -23.77 -24.22 3.81
C SER A 142 -24.71 -23.32 2.99
N PHE A 143 -24.29 -22.14 2.51
CA PHE A 143 -25.19 -21.26 1.75
C PHE A 143 -25.62 -21.84 0.40
N PRO A 144 -24.82 -22.64 -0.33
CA PRO A 144 -25.25 -23.19 -1.60
C PRO A 144 -26.50 -24.07 -1.47
N ASP A 145 -26.50 -24.95 -0.47
CA ASP A 145 -27.67 -25.81 -0.21
C ASP A 145 -28.90 -25.01 0.25
N ALA A 146 -28.64 -24.00 1.12
CA ALA A 146 -29.73 -23.16 1.66
C ALA A 146 -30.42 -22.27 0.61
N LEU A 147 -29.68 -21.90 -0.46
CA LEU A 147 -30.21 -21.04 -1.56
C LEU A 147 -30.59 -21.83 -2.83
N GLY A 148 -30.69 -23.16 -2.77
CA GLY A 148 -31.13 -23.99 -3.87
C GLY A 148 -30.12 -24.14 -5.02
N ILE A 149 -28.83 -24.00 -4.73
CA ILE A 149 -27.71 -24.23 -5.66
C ILE A 149 -26.73 -25.28 -5.10
N PRO A 150 -27.20 -26.49 -4.74
CA PRO A 150 -26.37 -27.52 -4.12
C PRO A 150 -25.18 -27.87 -5.01
N ILE A 151 -24.02 -28.04 -4.39
CA ILE A 151 -22.79 -28.42 -5.09
C ILE A 151 -22.71 -29.95 -5.21
N GLU A 152 -23.14 -30.67 -4.17
CA GLU A 152 -23.21 -32.14 -4.15
C GLU A 152 -24.67 -32.57 -3.91
N ASN A 153 -25.22 -33.40 -4.80
CA ASN A 153 -26.49 -34.05 -4.57
C ASN A 153 -26.22 -35.42 -3.91
N LYS A 154 -26.51 -35.52 -2.62
CA LYS A 154 -26.52 -36.83 -1.91
C LYS A 154 -27.87 -37.50 -2.17
N PHE A 155 -27.84 -38.64 -2.84
CA PHE A 155 -29.03 -39.48 -2.98
C PHE A 155 -29.34 -40.24 -1.67
N PRO A 156 -30.58 -40.66 -1.45
CA PRO A 156 -30.98 -41.44 -0.28
C PRO A 156 -30.20 -42.77 -0.11
N ASP A 157 -29.63 -43.30 -1.17
CA ASP A 157 -28.78 -44.49 -1.21
C ASP A 157 -27.29 -44.24 -0.81
N GLY A 158 -26.96 -42.96 -0.50
CA GLY A 158 -25.59 -42.56 -0.13
C GLY A 158 -24.67 -42.32 -1.32
N THR A 159 -25.14 -42.47 -2.55
CA THR A 159 -24.34 -42.09 -3.74
C THR A 159 -24.31 -40.58 -3.88
N VAL A 160 -23.15 -40.05 -4.25
CA VAL A 160 -22.94 -38.62 -4.50
C VAL A 160 -22.94 -38.37 -5.99
N ASN A 161 -23.89 -37.56 -6.47
CA ASN A 161 -23.88 -37.12 -7.84
C ASN A 161 -22.84 -35.97 -7.96
N PRO A 162 -22.00 -35.96 -9.01
CA PRO A 162 -21.06 -34.87 -9.19
C PRO A 162 -21.76 -33.52 -9.25
N ALA A 163 -21.13 -32.50 -8.74
CA ALA A 163 -21.65 -31.14 -8.70
C ALA A 163 -22.16 -30.69 -10.07
N SER A 164 -23.34 -30.05 -10.11
CA SER A 164 -23.78 -29.39 -11.32
C SER A 164 -22.78 -28.32 -11.71
N GLU A 165 -22.21 -28.40 -12.90
CA GLU A 165 -21.26 -27.44 -13.44
C GLU A 165 -21.76 -25.99 -13.30
N ARG A 166 -23.05 -25.79 -13.55
CA ARG A 166 -23.75 -24.50 -13.36
C ARG A 166 -23.60 -23.99 -11.91
N ASN A 167 -23.82 -24.85 -10.92
CA ASN A 167 -23.83 -24.46 -9.53
C ASN A 167 -22.41 -24.10 -9.03
N LEU A 168 -21.37 -24.78 -9.53
CA LEU A 168 -19.97 -24.42 -9.26
C LEU A 168 -19.65 -23.02 -9.79
N TRP A 169 -20.08 -22.72 -11.03
CA TRP A 169 -19.91 -21.37 -11.59
C TRP A 169 -20.70 -20.32 -10.82
N LEU A 170 -21.95 -20.60 -10.39
CA LEU A 170 -22.76 -19.68 -9.59
C LEU A 170 -22.12 -19.40 -8.23
N GLN A 171 -21.60 -20.41 -7.55
CA GLN A 171 -20.87 -20.22 -6.29
C GLN A 171 -19.65 -19.30 -6.50
N GLY A 172 -18.87 -19.55 -7.54
CA GLY A 172 -17.73 -18.71 -7.91
C GLY A 172 -18.13 -17.26 -8.18
N VAL A 173 -19.21 -17.04 -8.95
CA VAL A 173 -19.72 -15.70 -9.30
C VAL A 173 -20.24 -14.96 -8.07
N ILE A 174 -20.98 -15.62 -7.17
CA ILE A 174 -21.46 -15.00 -5.91
C ILE A 174 -20.28 -14.56 -5.04
N ASN A 175 -19.27 -15.43 -4.88
CA ASN A 175 -18.06 -15.07 -4.12
C ASN A 175 -17.24 -13.98 -4.80
N ALA A 176 -17.23 -13.93 -6.13
CA ALA A 176 -16.56 -12.90 -6.91
C ALA A 176 -17.30 -11.55 -6.94
N GLY A 177 -18.59 -11.52 -6.57
CA GLY A 177 -19.42 -10.31 -6.63
C GLY A 177 -18.76 -9.03 -6.12
N PRO A 178 -18.21 -9.00 -4.90
CA PRO A 178 -17.53 -7.83 -4.38
C PRO A 178 -16.32 -7.41 -5.23
N TYR A 179 -15.56 -8.36 -5.75
CA TYR A 179 -14.36 -8.10 -6.54
C TYR A 179 -14.70 -7.58 -7.93
N ILE A 180 -15.77 -8.11 -8.55
CA ILE A 180 -16.30 -7.62 -9.84
C ILE A 180 -16.73 -6.16 -9.70
N ALA A 181 -17.62 -5.86 -8.75
CA ALA A 181 -18.10 -4.48 -8.57
C ALA A 181 -16.96 -3.51 -8.16
N SER A 182 -16.00 -3.96 -7.36
CA SER A 182 -14.83 -3.17 -7.01
C SER A 182 -13.96 -2.84 -8.22
N ALA A 183 -13.63 -3.84 -9.04
CA ALA A 183 -12.73 -3.69 -10.17
C ALA A 183 -13.31 -2.79 -11.28
N PHE A 184 -14.61 -2.95 -11.58
CA PHE A 184 -15.24 -2.24 -12.69
C PHE A 184 -15.87 -0.90 -12.31
N ILE A 185 -16.28 -0.70 -11.05
CA ILE A 185 -16.99 0.50 -10.62
C ILE A 185 -16.34 1.13 -9.38
N GLY A 186 -16.18 0.38 -8.28
CA GLY A 186 -15.79 0.92 -6.98
C GLY A 186 -14.46 1.67 -6.98
N CYS A 187 -13.42 1.09 -7.61
CA CYS A 187 -12.10 1.73 -7.70
C CYS A 187 -12.13 3.03 -8.52
N TRP A 188 -12.94 3.09 -9.57
CA TRP A 188 -13.04 4.26 -10.46
C TRP A 188 -13.85 5.39 -9.86
N CYS A 189 -14.82 5.09 -9.02
CA CYS A 189 -15.57 6.09 -8.27
C CYS A 189 -14.73 6.77 -7.18
N SER A 190 -13.59 6.18 -6.79
CA SER A 190 -12.75 6.73 -5.71
C SER A 190 -12.14 8.09 -6.06
N ASP A 191 -11.68 8.33 -7.30
CA ASP A 191 -11.07 9.60 -7.71
C ASP A 191 -12.07 10.77 -7.68
N PRO A 192 -13.25 10.70 -8.33
CA PRO A 192 -14.25 11.76 -8.21
C PRO A 192 -14.70 11.99 -6.76
N LEU A 193 -14.89 10.95 -5.97
CA LEU A 193 -15.28 11.08 -4.56
C LEU A 193 -14.16 11.75 -3.74
N ASN A 194 -12.90 11.34 -3.93
CA ASN A 194 -11.73 11.95 -3.27
C ASN A 194 -11.56 13.42 -3.67
N ASN A 195 -11.83 13.74 -4.93
CA ASN A 195 -11.73 15.09 -5.40
C ASN A 195 -12.81 15.98 -4.77
N TYR A 196 -14.05 15.48 -4.63
CA TYR A 196 -15.19 16.26 -4.15
C TYR A 196 -15.28 16.30 -2.62
N PHE A 197 -15.23 15.13 -1.95
CA PHE A 197 -15.44 14.99 -0.51
C PHE A 197 -14.15 14.90 0.31
N GLY A 198 -12.99 14.80 -0.33
CA GLY A 198 -11.72 14.50 0.34
C GLY A 198 -11.59 13.02 0.72
N ARG A 199 -10.48 12.70 1.39
CA ARG A 199 -10.20 11.29 1.75
C ARG A 199 -11.14 10.80 2.83
N ARG A 200 -11.41 11.61 3.84
CA ARG A 200 -12.32 11.27 4.94
C ARG A 200 -13.74 11.02 4.45
N GLY A 201 -14.25 11.90 3.57
CA GLY A 201 -15.59 11.76 3.01
C GLY A 201 -15.74 10.49 2.16
N THR A 202 -14.74 10.17 1.34
CA THR A 202 -14.73 8.94 0.54
C THR A 202 -14.68 7.69 1.41
N ILE A 203 -13.88 7.68 2.48
CA ILE A 203 -13.82 6.57 3.44
C ILE A 203 -15.17 6.42 4.16
N PHE A 204 -15.81 7.53 4.53
CA PHE A 204 -17.14 7.50 5.16
C PHE A 204 -18.18 6.84 4.25
N VAL A 205 -18.28 7.30 2.99
CA VAL A 205 -19.23 6.72 2.02
C VAL A 205 -18.94 5.23 1.82
N SER A 206 -17.68 4.84 1.68
CA SER A 206 -17.31 3.43 1.54
C SER A 206 -17.68 2.59 2.76
N ALA A 207 -17.51 3.16 3.98
CA ALA A 207 -17.87 2.50 5.23
C ALA A 207 -19.37 2.25 5.37
N VAL A 208 -20.22 3.15 4.84
CA VAL A 208 -21.68 2.94 4.78
C VAL A 208 -22.01 1.68 3.98
N PHE A 209 -21.44 1.53 2.78
CA PHE A 209 -21.64 0.32 1.97
C PHE A 209 -21.12 -0.93 2.68
N CYS A 210 -19.92 -0.86 3.28
CA CYS A 210 -19.33 -1.98 4.01
C CYS A 210 -20.09 -2.36 5.29
N ALA A 211 -20.85 -1.46 5.89
CA ALA A 211 -21.69 -1.73 7.06
C ALA A 211 -23.04 -2.34 6.68
N LEU A 212 -23.70 -1.80 5.64
CA LEU A 212 -25.08 -2.17 5.29
C LEU A 212 -25.13 -3.42 4.39
N SER A 213 -24.19 -3.59 3.45
CA SER A 213 -24.24 -4.70 2.49
C SER A 213 -24.10 -6.09 3.13
N PRO A 214 -23.24 -6.33 4.14
CA PRO A 214 -23.20 -7.62 4.82
C PRO A 214 -24.50 -7.94 5.57
N ILE A 215 -25.16 -6.93 6.13
CA ILE A 215 -26.48 -7.11 6.75
C ILE A 215 -27.50 -7.53 5.68
N GLY A 216 -27.48 -6.87 4.51
CA GLY A 216 -28.29 -7.28 3.35
C GLY A 216 -28.02 -8.73 2.90
N SER A 217 -26.74 -9.13 2.89
CA SER A 217 -26.35 -10.51 2.58
C SER A 217 -26.91 -11.51 3.59
N ALA A 218 -26.94 -11.17 4.88
CA ALA A 218 -27.47 -12.02 5.93
C ALA A 218 -28.98 -12.25 5.84
N VAL A 219 -29.75 -11.30 5.30
CA VAL A 219 -31.21 -11.41 5.15
C VAL A 219 -31.67 -11.92 3.79
N SER A 220 -30.76 -12.17 2.85
CA SER A 220 -31.07 -12.68 1.51
C SER A 220 -31.76 -14.03 1.55
N GLN A 221 -32.77 -14.21 0.69
CA GLN A 221 -33.56 -15.45 0.60
C GLN A 221 -33.23 -16.25 -0.66
N THR A 222 -32.67 -15.60 -1.68
CA THR A 222 -32.31 -16.20 -2.96
C THR A 222 -30.87 -15.87 -3.33
N TRP A 223 -30.30 -16.67 -4.22
CA TRP A 223 -28.89 -16.47 -4.63
C TRP A 223 -28.66 -15.15 -5.39
N ASP A 224 -29.66 -14.69 -6.16
CA ASP A 224 -29.60 -13.41 -6.87
C ASP A 224 -29.63 -12.20 -5.92
N GLN A 225 -30.46 -12.23 -4.87
CA GLN A 225 -30.43 -11.21 -3.81
C GLN A 225 -29.09 -11.17 -3.12
N LEU A 226 -28.53 -12.33 -2.78
CA LEU A 226 -27.19 -12.42 -2.19
C LEU A 226 -26.15 -11.83 -3.15
N PHE A 227 -26.20 -12.16 -4.44
CA PHE A 227 -25.27 -11.61 -5.42
C PHE A 227 -25.35 -10.08 -5.53
N VAL A 228 -26.56 -9.50 -5.57
CA VAL A 228 -26.74 -8.03 -5.60
C VAL A 228 -26.16 -7.37 -4.36
N THR A 229 -26.39 -7.90 -3.16
CA THR A 229 -25.81 -7.34 -1.93
C THR A 229 -24.29 -7.47 -1.90
N ARG A 230 -23.73 -8.54 -2.46
CA ARG A 230 -22.28 -8.71 -2.66
C ARG A 230 -21.71 -7.68 -3.65
N LEU A 231 -22.42 -7.34 -4.72
CA LEU A 231 -22.02 -6.26 -5.64
C LEU A 231 -22.00 -4.90 -4.92
N LEU A 232 -23.02 -4.58 -4.11
CA LEU A 232 -23.05 -3.35 -3.33
C LEU A 232 -21.88 -3.25 -2.35
N LEU A 233 -21.51 -4.34 -1.70
CA LEU A 233 -20.32 -4.40 -0.87
C LEU A 233 -19.06 -4.03 -1.66
N GLY A 234 -18.95 -4.51 -2.89
CA GLY A 234 -17.83 -4.24 -3.78
C GLY A 234 -17.63 -2.76 -4.09
N LEU A 235 -18.70 -1.96 -4.20
CA LEU A 235 -18.57 -0.52 -4.37
C LEU A 235 -17.79 0.11 -3.20
N GLY A 236 -18.15 -0.25 -1.97
CA GLY A 236 -17.42 0.22 -0.78
C GLY A 236 -15.99 -0.30 -0.72
N MET A 237 -15.76 -1.58 -1.05
CA MET A 237 -14.44 -2.20 -1.03
C MET A 237 -13.47 -1.53 -2.02
N GLY A 238 -13.90 -1.28 -3.25
CA GLY A 238 -13.08 -0.62 -4.26
C GLY A 238 -12.70 0.81 -3.87
N CYS A 239 -13.68 1.61 -3.43
CA CYS A 239 -13.44 2.99 -2.99
C CYS A 239 -12.44 3.06 -1.83
N LYS A 240 -12.62 2.25 -0.77
CA LYS A 240 -11.71 2.28 0.38
C LYS A 240 -10.33 1.69 0.05
N GLY A 241 -10.27 0.62 -0.75
CA GLY A 241 -9.03 -0.01 -1.16
C GLY A 241 -8.11 0.93 -1.96
N SER A 242 -8.70 1.81 -2.77
CA SER A 242 -7.96 2.86 -3.49
C SER A 242 -7.60 4.05 -2.61
N THR A 243 -8.48 4.45 -1.67
CA THR A 243 -8.32 5.70 -0.91
C THR A 243 -7.48 5.55 0.36
N ILE A 244 -7.66 4.47 1.15
CA ILE A 244 -7.02 4.34 2.47
C ILE A 244 -5.49 4.27 2.40
N PRO A 245 -4.86 3.48 1.50
CA PRO A 245 -3.40 3.47 1.38
C PRO A 245 -2.83 4.84 1.00
N ILE A 246 -3.51 5.59 0.12
CA ILE A 246 -3.15 6.96 -0.24
C ILE A 246 -3.23 7.87 0.99
N PHE A 247 -4.34 7.82 1.73
CA PHE A 247 -4.56 8.65 2.91
C PHE A 247 -3.51 8.38 3.99
N SER A 248 -3.15 7.11 4.20
CA SER A 248 -2.08 6.71 5.11
C SER A 248 -0.71 7.25 4.65
N ALA A 249 -0.39 7.13 3.35
CA ALA A 249 0.87 7.62 2.78
C ALA A 249 1.00 9.14 2.80
N GLU A 250 -0.11 9.88 2.63
CA GLU A 250 -0.14 11.35 2.63
C GLU A 250 0.02 11.94 4.03
N ASN A 251 -0.46 11.26 5.07
CA ASN A 251 -0.35 11.71 6.47
C ASN A 251 0.96 11.28 7.13
N ALA A 252 1.54 10.16 6.71
CA ALA A 252 2.74 9.59 7.30
C ALA A 252 3.99 10.39 6.97
N PRO A 253 4.91 10.63 7.95
CA PRO A 253 6.24 11.15 7.69
C PRO A 253 7.08 10.14 6.87
N ALA A 254 8.01 10.64 6.05
CA ALA A 254 8.80 9.82 5.12
C ALA A 254 9.55 8.66 5.83
N SER A 255 10.09 8.93 7.03
CA SER A 255 10.92 7.99 7.80
C SER A 255 10.23 6.69 8.23
N ILE A 256 8.89 6.70 8.40
CA ILE A 256 8.09 5.53 8.84
C ILE A 256 6.90 5.23 7.92
N ARG A 257 6.84 5.90 6.75
CA ARG A 257 5.70 5.78 5.82
C ARG A 257 5.47 4.34 5.38
N GLY A 258 6.53 3.64 4.98
CA GLY A 258 6.44 2.25 4.55
C GLY A 258 5.80 1.36 5.61
N ALA A 259 6.28 1.45 6.86
CA ALA A 259 5.73 0.69 7.98
C ALA A 259 4.27 1.05 8.30
N LEU A 260 3.89 2.34 8.20
CA LEU A 260 2.51 2.78 8.45
C LEU A 260 1.55 2.38 7.33
N VAL A 261 1.98 2.47 6.07
CA VAL A 261 1.16 2.07 4.92
C VAL A 261 1.01 0.55 4.86
N MET A 262 2.08 -0.21 5.22
CA MET A 262 1.99 -1.67 5.30
C MET A 262 1.01 -2.17 6.36
N SER A 263 0.64 -1.33 7.33
CA SER A 263 -0.38 -1.68 8.31
C SER A 263 -1.71 -2.09 7.66
N TRP A 264 -2.02 -1.61 6.45
CA TRP A 264 -3.14 -2.07 5.64
C TRP A 264 -3.19 -3.59 5.54
N GLN A 265 -2.09 -4.22 5.12
CA GLN A 265 -2.06 -5.68 4.96
C GLN A 265 -2.05 -6.43 6.29
N MET A 266 -1.33 -5.92 7.28
CA MET A 266 -1.31 -6.54 8.62
C MET A 266 -2.73 -6.60 9.20
N TRP A 267 -3.52 -5.53 9.03
CA TRP A 267 -4.89 -5.50 9.52
C TRP A 267 -5.87 -6.27 8.61
N THR A 268 -5.57 -6.42 7.31
CA THR A 268 -6.28 -7.37 6.46
C THR A 268 -6.07 -8.80 6.97
N ALA A 269 -4.85 -9.19 7.30
CA ALA A 269 -4.55 -10.49 7.89
C ALA A 269 -5.21 -10.68 9.26
N PHE A 270 -5.25 -9.63 10.09
CA PHE A 270 -5.99 -9.62 11.35
C PHE A 270 -7.50 -9.80 11.12
N GLY A 271 -8.05 -9.12 10.12
CA GLY A 271 -9.45 -9.29 9.70
C GLY A 271 -9.77 -10.71 9.26
N ILE A 272 -8.86 -11.34 8.50
CA ILE A 272 -8.94 -12.77 8.11
C ILE A 272 -8.99 -13.64 9.38
N PHE A 273 -8.09 -13.42 10.31
CA PHE A 273 -8.06 -14.17 11.59
C PHE A 273 -9.35 -13.99 12.38
N LEU A 274 -9.84 -12.75 12.58
CA LEU A 274 -11.08 -12.49 13.31
C LEU A 274 -12.31 -13.08 12.60
N GLY A 275 -12.36 -13.02 11.27
CA GLY A 275 -13.45 -13.61 10.49
C GLY A 275 -13.49 -15.13 10.63
N THR A 276 -12.32 -15.82 10.69
CA THR A 276 -12.29 -17.26 10.99
C THR A 276 -12.70 -17.55 12.43
N CYS A 277 -12.39 -16.69 13.41
CA CYS A 277 -12.93 -16.80 14.77
C CYS A 277 -14.46 -16.69 14.79
N ALA A 278 -15.02 -15.71 14.02
CA ALA A 278 -16.47 -15.56 13.91
C ALA A 278 -17.13 -16.81 13.29
N ASN A 279 -16.53 -17.39 12.23
CA ASN A 279 -17.02 -18.62 11.63
C ASN A 279 -17.10 -19.79 12.64
N LEU A 280 -16.08 -19.96 13.49
CA LEU A 280 -16.08 -20.95 14.54
C LEU A 280 -17.11 -20.66 15.63
N ALA A 281 -17.29 -19.39 16.01
CA ALA A 281 -18.25 -19.01 17.05
C ALA A 281 -19.71 -19.28 16.64
N VAL A 282 -20.03 -19.15 15.37
CA VAL A 282 -21.41 -19.30 14.85
C VAL A 282 -21.69 -20.66 14.20
N LYS A 283 -20.73 -21.58 14.15
CA LYS A 283 -20.84 -22.86 13.44
C LYS A 283 -22.02 -23.72 13.90
N ASP A 284 -22.35 -23.68 15.19
CA ASP A 284 -23.36 -24.53 15.81
C ASP A 284 -24.75 -23.88 15.86
N THR A 285 -24.97 -22.73 15.17
CA THR A 285 -26.25 -22.03 15.15
C THR A 285 -27.25 -22.61 14.12
N GLY A 286 -26.90 -23.73 13.47
CA GLY A 286 -27.79 -24.44 12.54
C GLY A 286 -27.98 -23.69 11.20
N ALA A 287 -29.21 -23.65 10.70
CA ALA A 287 -29.55 -23.12 9.37
C ALA A 287 -29.21 -21.63 9.18
N ILE A 288 -29.05 -20.86 10.24
CA ILE A 288 -28.71 -19.42 10.18
C ILE A 288 -27.19 -19.16 10.20
N SER A 289 -26.35 -20.19 10.36
CA SER A 289 -24.90 -20.06 10.50
C SER A 289 -24.27 -19.21 9.37
N TRP A 290 -24.55 -19.53 8.12
CA TRP A 290 -24.00 -18.79 6.98
C TRP A 290 -24.46 -17.34 6.93
N ARG A 291 -25.70 -17.05 7.41
CA ARG A 291 -26.23 -15.68 7.49
C ARG A 291 -25.44 -14.83 8.50
N LEU A 292 -25.13 -15.42 9.64
CA LEU A 292 -24.31 -14.79 10.68
C LEU A 292 -22.86 -14.64 10.23
N GLN A 293 -22.30 -15.59 9.49
CA GLN A 293 -20.96 -15.51 8.92
C GLN A 293 -20.83 -14.32 7.96
N PHE A 294 -21.75 -14.16 7.01
CA PHE A 294 -21.76 -12.96 6.14
C PHE A 294 -22.04 -11.68 6.92
N GLY A 295 -23.07 -11.67 7.77
CA GLY A 295 -23.50 -10.48 8.52
C GLY A 295 -22.46 -9.96 9.50
N SER A 296 -21.61 -10.83 10.06
CA SER A 296 -20.56 -10.45 11.00
C SER A 296 -19.54 -9.48 10.42
N ALA A 297 -19.37 -9.46 9.10
CA ALA A 297 -18.46 -8.54 8.42
C ALA A 297 -18.87 -7.04 8.56
N SER A 298 -20.10 -6.75 8.99
CA SER A 298 -20.53 -5.39 9.30
C SER A 298 -19.88 -4.82 10.58
N LEU A 299 -19.50 -5.69 11.54
CA LEU A 299 -19.02 -5.27 12.86
C LEU A 299 -17.77 -4.37 12.79
N PRO A 300 -16.69 -4.70 12.05
CA PRO A 300 -15.53 -3.83 11.97
C PRO A 300 -15.76 -2.56 11.14
N ALA A 301 -16.85 -2.47 10.37
CA ALA A 301 -17.19 -1.25 9.63
C ALA A 301 -17.75 -0.15 10.52
N LEU A 302 -18.34 -0.47 11.66
CA LEU A 302 -18.93 0.51 12.59
C LEU A 302 -17.90 1.48 13.18
N PRO A 303 -16.77 1.05 13.77
CA PRO A 303 -15.74 1.96 14.23
C PRO A 303 -15.18 2.87 13.13
N LEU A 304 -15.05 2.36 11.90
CA LEU A 304 -14.61 3.15 10.76
C LEU A 304 -15.62 4.25 10.43
N LEU A 305 -16.90 3.92 10.39
CA LEU A 305 -18.01 4.85 10.12
C LEU A 305 -18.07 5.97 11.14
N LEU A 306 -17.97 5.64 12.42
CA LEU A 306 -18.08 6.61 13.52
C LEU A 306 -16.81 7.44 13.72
N GLY A 307 -15.63 6.84 13.44
CA GLY A 307 -14.32 7.42 13.79
C GLY A 307 -13.70 8.31 12.74
N VAL A 308 -14.06 8.18 11.45
CA VAL A 308 -13.32 8.80 10.33
C VAL A 308 -13.26 10.33 10.40
N TYR A 309 -14.29 10.99 10.93
CA TYR A 309 -14.32 12.45 11.04
C TYR A 309 -13.47 13.01 12.20
N PHE A 310 -13.01 12.17 13.12
CA PHE A 310 -12.05 12.59 14.14
C PHE A 310 -10.60 12.62 13.61
N CYS A 311 -10.34 12.03 12.44
CA CYS A 311 -9.04 12.12 11.77
C CYS A 311 -8.87 13.49 11.09
N PRO A 312 -7.63 14.04 11.01
CA PRO A 312 -7.34 15.19 10.16
C PRO A 312 -7.46 14.80 8.69
N GLU A 313 -7.90 15.72 7.82
CA GLU A 313 -7.91 15.49 6.38
C GLU A 313 -6.48 15.57 5.82
N SER A 314 -6.25 14.96 4.65
CA SER A 314 -4.96 14.97 3.98
C SER A 314 -4.44 16.39 3.72
N PRO A 315 -3.23 16.74 4.22
CA PRO A 315 -2.60 18.02 3.91
C PRO A 315 -2.39 18.23 2.40
N ARG A 316 -2.02 17.17 1.69
CA ARG A 316 -1.77 17.19 0.24
C ARG A 316 -3.03 17.48 -0.55
N TRP A 317 -4.18 16.96 -0.11
CA TRP A 317 -5.46 17.27 -0.71
C TRP A 317 -5.85 18.73 -0.50
N TYR A 318 -5.62 19.29 0.68
CA TYR A 318 -5.87 20.72 0.93
C TYR A 318 -4.99 21.62 0.05
N ILE A 319 -3.69 21.31 -0.08
CA ILE A 319 -2.77 22.07 -0.94
C ILE A 319 -3.22 21.99 -2.40
N LYS A 320 -3.59 20.80 -2.89
CA LYS A 320 -4.13 20.60 -4.25
C LYS A 320 -5.41 21.41 -4.53
N LYS A 321 -6.17 21.74 -3.47
CA LYS A 321 -7.38 22.60 -3.51
C LYS A 321 -7.07 24.09 -3.28
N GLY A 322 -5.82 24.48 -3.11
CA GLY A 322 -5.43 25.86 -2.78
C GLY A 322 -5.77 26.28 -1.35
N ARG A 323 -6.13 25.34 -0.46
CA ARG A 323 -6.54 25.58 0.93
C ARG A 323 -5.35 25.42 1.88
N TYR A 324 -4.39 26.34 1.79
CA TYR A 324 -3.12 26.22 2.51
C TYR A 324 -3.24 26.38 4.03
N THR A 325 -4.17 27.22 4.50
CA THR A 325 -4.40 27.41 5.94
C THR A 325 -4.85 26.12 6.60
N GLU A 326 -5.81 25.41 6.01
CA GLU A 326 -6.29 24.14 6.51
C GLU A 326 -5.23 23.02 6.35
N ALA A 327 -4.41 23.08 5.28
CA ALA A 327 -3.28 22.19 5.11
C ALA A 327 -2.27 22.33 6.26
N TYR A 328 -1.93 23.57 6.62
CA TYR A 328 -1.03 23.84 7.75
C TYR A 328 -1.62 23.35 9.08
N GLN A 329 -2.91 23.61 9.34
CA GLN A 329 -3.59 23.13 10.54
C GLN A 329 -3.60 21.60 10.62
N SER A 330 -3.78 20.93 9.50
CA SER A 330 -3.70 19.47 9.44
C SER A 330 -2.27 18.97 9.71
N LEU A 331 -1.25 19.58 9.11
CA LEU A 331 0.15 19.25 9.34
C LEU A 331 0.57 19.48 10.79
N LYS A 332 0.12 20.58 11.41
CA LYS A 332 0.38 20.88 12.82
C LYS A 332 -0.13 19.78 13.77
N LYS A 333 -1.26 19.15 13.43
CA LYS A 333 -1.81 18.01 14.19
C LYS A 333 -1.07 16.70 13.96
N LEU A 334 -0.39 16.55 12.80
CA LEU A 334 0.29 15.33 12.36
C LEU A 334 1.80 15.35 12.59
N ARG A 335 2.38 16.47 13.03
CA ARG A 335 3.82 16.64 13.27
C ARG A 335 4.07 17.05 14.71
N ASN A 336 5.28 16.76 15.19
CA ASN A 336 5.67 17.05 16.57
C ASN A 336 5.98 18.53 16.81
N THR A 337 6.45 19.25 15.78
CA THR A 337 6.83 20.66 15.88
C THR A 337 6.23 21.49 14.76
N GLU A 338 6.03 22.79 15.03
CA GLU A 338 5.54 23.73 14.03
C GLU A 338 6.53 23.91 12.86
N LEU A 339 7.84 23.83 13.14
CA LEU A 339 8.88 23.86 12.12
C LEU A 339 8.74 22.70 11.11
N GLN A 340 8.48 21.48 11.60
CA GLN A 340 8.25 20.32 10.74
C GLN A 340 6.99 20.51 9.89
N ALA A 341 5.93 21.08 10.46
CA ALA A 341 4.70 21.38 9.71
C ALA A 341 4.92 22.44 8.62
N ALA A 342 5.68 23.50 8.91
CA ALA A 342 6.01 24.55 7.95
C ALA A 342 6.96 24.02 6.84
N ARG A 343 7.96 23.21 7.22
CA ARG A 343 8.84 22.52 6.27
C ARG A 343 8.07 21.69 5.27
N ASP A 344 7.20 20.81 5.77
CA ASP A 344 6.44 19.87 4.94
C ASP A 344 5.41 20.61 4.07
N LEU A 345 4.81 21.70 4.57
CA LEU A 345 3.87 22.52 3.81
C LEU A 345 4.55 23.11 2.56
N TYR A 346 5.69 23.77 2.75
CA TYR A 346 6.41 24.40 1.65
C TYR A 346 7.00 23.39 0.68
N TYR A 347 7.54 22.27 1.19
CA TYR A 347 8.10 21.20 0.37
C TYR A 347 7.04 20.57 -0.56
N ILE A 348 5.84 20.29 -0.03
CA ILE A 348 4.73 19.76 -0.83
C ILE A 348 4.26 20.80 -1.86
N HIS A 349 4.21 22.09 -1.48
CA HIS A 349 3.87 23.16 -2.41
C HIS A 349 4.87 23.27 -3.58
N ALA A 350 6.16 23.32 -3.27
CA ALA A 350 7.23 23.40 -4.27
C ALA A 350 7.17 22.25 -5.27
N GLN A 351 6.91 21.04 -4.76
CA GLN A 351 6.78 19.88 -5.62
C GLN A 351 5.55 19.93 -6.51
N LEU A 352 4.38 20.30 -5.96
CA LEU A 352 3.16 20.47 -6.77
C LEU A 352 3.34 21.53 -7.85
N SER A 353 4.08 22.59 -7.58
CA SER A 353 4.40 23.64 -8.55
C SER A 353 5.27 23.10 -9.69
N ILE A 354 6.27 22.26 -9.39
CA ILE A 354 7.07 21.58 -10.42
C ILE A 354 6.22 20.60 -11.22
N GLU A 355 5.40 19.77 -10.57
CA GLU A 355 4.50 18.85 -11.27
C GLU A 355 3.51 19.62 -12.17
N ALA A 356 3.01 20.77 -11.72
CA ALA A 356 2.08 21.61 -12.48
C ALA A 356 2.73 22.20 -13.73
N SER A 357 4.00 22.63 -13.63
CA SER A 357 4.76 23.16 -14.78
C SER A 357 5.04 22.11 -15.85
N LEU A 358 5.19 20.84 -15.43
CA LEU A 358 5.47 19.71 -16.32
C LEU A 358 4.21 19.07 -16.91
N THR A 359 3.06 19.26 -16.27
CA THR A 359 1.80 18.62 -16.66
C THR A 359 0.74 19.71 -16.82
N ASN A 360 0.04 19.71 -17.94
CA ASN A 360 -1.06 20.66 -18.16
C ASN A 360 -2.21 20.35 -17.18
N MET A 361 -2.25 21.00 -16.02
CA MET A 361 -3.09 20.67 -14.85
C MET A 361 -4.61 20.79 -15.07
N LYS A 362 -5.05 21.40 -16.18
CA LYS A 362 -6.48 21.44 -16.57
C LYS A 362 -6.93 20.16 -17.27
N THR A 363 -6.58 18.99 -16.73
CA THR A 363 -6.93 17.70 -17.35
C THR A 363 -8.14 17.08 -16.66
N ASN A 364 -9.09 16.59 -17.45
CA ASN A 364 -10.24 15.83 -16.99
C ASN A 364 -9.80 14.44 -16.47
N TYR A 365 -10.65 13.79 -15.69
CA TYR A 365 -10.43 12.43 -15.17
C TYR A 365 -10.01 11.42 -16.27
N VAL A 366 -10.73 11.43 -17.42
CA VAL A 366 -10.43 10.55 -18.55
C VAL A 366 -9.03 10.83 -19.13
N THR A 367 -8.65 12.11 -19.23
CA THR A 367 -7.31 12.48 -19.71
C THR A 367 -6.23 11.97 -18.76
N ARG A 368 -6.42 12.10 -17.43
CA ARG A 368 -5.46 11.55 -16.43
C ARG A 368 -5.37 10.02 -16.53
N PHE A 369 -6.48 9.33 -16.79
CA PHE A 369 -6.46 7.89 -17.02
C PHE A 369 -5.64 7.54 -18.29
N ILE A 370 -5.82 8.24 -19.39
CA ILE A 370 -5.05 8.05 -20.62
C ILE A 370 -3.56 8.34 -20.36
N GLN A 371 -3.25 9.35 -19.55
CA GLN A 371 -1.88 9.71 -19.18
C GLN A 371 -1.14 8.62 -18.40
N LEU A 372 -1.83 7.69 -17.74
CA LEU A 372 -1.19 6.50 -17.15
C LEU A 372 -0.42 5.67 -18.19
N PHE A 373 -0.83 5.71 -19.45
CA PHE A 373 -0.25 4.91 -20.54
C PHE A 373 0.58 5.74 -21.52
N THR A 374 0.36 7.07 -21.59
CA THR A 374 1.01 7.93 -22.58
C THR A 374 2.25 8.61 -22.03
N ILE A 375 2.24 9.10 -20.77
CA ILE A 375 3.42 9.73 -20.17
C ILE A 375 4.45 8.66 -19.80
N PRO A 376 5.67 8.68 -20.36
CA PRO A 376 6.64 7.58 -20.24
C PRO A 376 6.94 7.20 -18.78
N ARG A 377 7.14 8.19 -17.88
CA ARG A 377 7.39 7.96 -16.47
C ARG A 377 6.19 7.31 -15.77
N VAL A 378 5.00 7.87 -15.97
CA VAL A 378 3.76 7.36 -15.36
C VAL A 378 3.45 5.96 -15.86
N ARG A 379 3.66 5.70 -17.17
CA ARG A 379 3.50 4.36 -17.76
C ARG A 379 4.41 3.32 -17.12
N ARG A 380 5.65 3.68 -16.76
CA ARG A 380 6.58 2.76 -16.09
C ARG A 380 6.14 2.47 -14.66
N ALA A 381 5.67 3.48 -13.93
CA ALA A 381 5.05 3.30 -12.63
C ALA A 381 3.79 2.42 -12.71
N THR A 382 2.95 2.65 -13.72
CA THR A 382 1.76 1.85 -14.01
C THR A 382 2.12 0.38 -14.30
N LEU A 383 3.15 0.12 -15.10
CA LEU A 383 3.64 -1.24 -15.39
C LEU A 383 4.16 -1.94 -14.13
N ALA A 384 4.96 -1.26 -13.31
CA ALA A 384 5.49 -1.82 -12.08
C ALA A 384 4.38 -2.12 -11.06
N SER A 385 3.45 -1.18 -10.87
CA SER A 385 2.28 -1.36 -10.01
C SER A 385 1.36 -2.48 -10.51
N PHE A 386 1.09 -2.55 -11.83
CA PHE A 386 0.35 -3.66 -12.44
C PHE A 386 1.02 -5.00 -12.15
N THR A 387 2.34 -5.07 -12.27
CA THR A 387 3.11 -6.31 -12.05
C THR A 387 2.99 -6.81 -10.62
N VAL A 388 3.14 -5.95 -9.61
CA VAL A 388 3.05 -6.38 -8.21
C VAL A 388 1.62 -6.75 -7.82
N MET A 389 0.60 -6.03 -8.33
CA MET A 389 -0.80 -6.32 -8.07
C MET A 389 -1.29 -7.59 -8.76
N LEU A 390 -0.80 -7.86 -9.97
CA LEU A 390 -1.03 -9.13 -10.66
C LEU A 390 -0.35 -10.28 -9.92
N ALA A 391 0.91 -10.12 -9.52
CA ALA A 391 1.69 -11.12 -8.80
C ALA A 391 0.99 -11.56 -7.51
N GLN A 392 0.35 -10.63 -6.78
CA GLN A 392 -0.42 -10.94 -5.58
C GLN A 392 -1.56 -11.93 -5.84
N GLN A 393 -2.16 -11.89 -7.02
CA GLN A 393 -3.21 -12.83 -7.37
C GLN A 393 -2.64 -14.15 -7.91
N LEU A 394 -1.55 -14.07 -8.68
CA LEU A 394 -0.87 -15.25 -9.20
C LEU A 394 -0.27 -16.14 -8.09
N CYS A 395 0.08 -15.56 -6.93
CA CYS A 395 0.63 -16.33 -5.83
C CYS A 395 -0.35 -17.35 -5.21
N GLY A 396 -1.67 -17.15 -5.38
CA GLY A 396 -2.68 -18.09 -4.92
C GLY A 396 -3.14 -17.91 -3.47
N ILE A 397 -2.78 -16.82 -2.78
CA ILE A 397 -3.24 -16.59 -1.39
C ILE A 397 -4.76 -16.53 -1.30
N ASN A 398 -5.40 -15.90 -2.27
CA ASN A 398 -6.85 -15.68 -2.23
C ASN A 398 -7.64 -16.97 -2.48
N ILE A 399 -7.10 -17.96 -3.18
CA ILE A 399 -7.78 -19.26 -3.30
C ILE A 399 -7.86 -19.96 -1.92
N ILE A 400 -6.81 -19.82 -1.11
CA ILE A 400 -6.81 -20.38 0.25
C ILE A 400 -7.72 -19.52 1.15
N ALA A 401 -7.63 -18.19 1.09
CA ALA A 401 -8.46 -17.31 1.91
C ALA A 401 -9.97 -17.50 1.65
N PHE A 402 -10.38 -17.72 0.39
CA PHE A 402 -11.79 -17.87 0.02
C PHE A 402 -12.31 -19.30 0.17
N TYR A 403 -11.47 -20.30 0.00
CA TYR A 403 -11.88 -21.70 -0.14
C TYR A 403 -11.13 -22.68 0.75
N SER A 404 -10.35 -22.21 1.76
CA SER A 404 -9.57 -23.12 2.63
C SER A 404 -10.46 -24.15 3.31
N SER A 405 -11.64 -23.78 3.79
CA SER A 405 -12.58 -24.73 4.41
C SER A 405 -12.99 -25.82 3.43
N THR A 406 -13.29 -25.47 2.18
CA THR A 406 -13.62 -26.44 1.11
C THR A 406 -12.42 -27.34 0.80
N VAL A 407 -11.23 -26.76 0.68
CA VAL A 407 -9.97 -27.49 0.43
C VAL A 407 -9.69 -28.51 1.53
N PHE A 408 -9.87 -28.13 2.81
CA PHE A 408 -9.67 -29.06 3.93
C PHE A 408 -10.74 -30.15 4.04
N VAL A 409 -12.01 -29.83 3.64
CA VAL A 409 -13.06 -30.86 3.54
C VAL A 409 -12.70 -31.88 2.46
N GLN A 410 -12.20 -31.45 1.29
CA GLN A 410 -11.71 -32.35 0.22
C GLN A 410 -10.48 -33.18 0.66
N ALA A 411 -9.68 -32.68 1.62
CA ALA A 411 -8.61 -33.46 2.26
C ALA A 411 -9.14 -34.44 3.34
N GLY A 412 -10.46 -34.63 3.46
CA GLY A 412 -11.09 -35.56 4.37
C GLY A 412 -11.34 -35.04 5.79
N ALA A 413 -11.23 -33.70 6.01
CA ALA A 413 -11.56 -33.11 7.30
C ALA A 413 -13.08 -33.04 7.51
N SER A 414 -13.54 -33.24 8.76
CA SER A 414 -14.90 -32.85 9.14
C SER A 414 -15.10 -31.33 9.03
N VAL A 415 -16.33 -30.87 8.90
CA VAL A 415 -16.64 -29.43 8.80
C VAL A 415 -16.00 -28.63 9.93
N THR A 416 -16.07 -29.12 11.18
CA THR A 416 -15.46 -28.47 12.34
C THR A 416 -13.92 -28.42 12.23
N ASN A 417 -13.29 -29.53 11.82
CA ASN A 417 -11.84 -29.58 11.66
C ASN A 417 -11.36 -28.71 10.49
N ALA A 418 -12.14 -28.60 9.40
CA ALA A 418 -11.84 -27.73 8.28
C ALA A 418 -11.92 -26.25 8.68
N LEU A 419 -12.92 -25.84 9.46
CA LEU A 419 -13.01 -24.50 10.01
C LEU A 419 -11.86 -24.19 10.99
N LEU A 420 -11.47 -25.18 11.82
CA LEU A 420 -10.34 -25.06 12.74
C LEU A 420 -9.00 -24.95 11.99
N ALA A 421 -8.82 -25.72 10.92
CA ALA A 421 -7.64 -25.61 10.06
C ALA A 421 -7.60 -24.26 9.32
N SER A 422 -8.75 -23.74 8.87
CA SER A 422 -8.85 -22.40 8.30
C SER A 422 -8.56 -21.29 9.34
N TRP A 423 -8.95 -21.49 10.59
CA TRP A 423 -8.57 -20.61 11.71
C TRP A 423 -7.06 -20.60 11.92
N GLY A 424 -6.41 -21.78 11.91
CA GLY A 424 -4.94 -21.89 11.98
C GLY A 424 -4.24 -21.15 10.86
N PHE A 425 -4.74 -21.24 9.62
CA PHE A 425 -4.25 -20.46 8.49
C PHE A 425 -4.34 -18.93 8.76
N GLY A 426 -5.50 -18.45 9.24
CA GLY A 426 -5.69 -17.04 9.59
C GLY A 426 -4.74 -16.57 10.68
N LEU A 427 -4.53 -17.39 11.73
CA LEU A 427 -3.60 -17.10 12.82
C LEU A 427 -2.15 -17.00 12.33
N VAL A 428 -1.69 -17.96 11.53
CA VAL A 428 -0.32 -17.95 10.96
C VAL A 428 -0.12 -16.75 10.05
N ASN A 429 -1.09 -16.45 9.17
CA ASN A 429 -1.03 -15.30 8.30
C ASN A 429 -0.88 -14.00 9.10
N PHE A 430 -1.65 -13.80 10.16
CA PHE A 430 -1.55 -12.62 11.03
C PHE A 430 -0.23 -12.58 11.81
N ALA A 431 0.19 -13.71 12.42
CA ALA A 431 1.41 -13.74 13.22
C ALA A 431 2.67 -13.43 12.37
N PHE A 432 2.74 -13.97 11.15
CA PHE A 432 3.87 -13.72 10.25
C PHE A 432 3.79 -12.41 9.48
N ALA A 433 2.70 -11.64 9.60
CA ALA A 433 2.64 -10.26 9.10
C ALA A 433 3.42 -9.26 9.98
N TRP A 434 3.65 -9.55 11.27
CA TRP A 434 4.39 -8.67 12.16
C TRP A 434 5.84 -8.38 11.75
N PRO A 435 6.65 -9.36 11.34
CA PRO A 435 8.01 -9.10 10.88
C PRO A 435 8.10 -8.09 9.74
N ALA A 436 7.06 -7.95 8.90
CA ALA A 436 7.04 -7.01 7.80
C ALA A 436 7.19 -5.54 8.25
N ILE A 437 6.76 -5.18 9.46
CA ILE A 437 6.91 -3.81 10.01
C ILE A 437 8.37 -3.37 10.01
N TRP A 438 9.29 -4.28 10.28
CA TRP A 438 10.72 -3.97 10.31
C TRP A 438 11.42 -4.33 9.00
N THR A 439 10.96 -5.38 8.32
CA THR A 439 11.66 -5.90 7.15
C THR A 439 11.39 -5.09 5.88
N ILE A 440 10.21 -4.48 5.73
CA ILE A 440 9.83 -3.73 4.52
C ILE A 440 10.75 -2.51 4.29
N ASP A 441 11.16 -1.83 5.35
CA ASP A 441 12.04 -0.66 5.27
C ASP A 441 13.53 -1.01 5.40
N THR A 442 13.87 -2.21 5.93
CA THR A 442 15.27 -2.66 6.08
C THR A 442 15.76 -3.46 4.89
N PHE A 443 14.98 -4.42 4.38
CA PHE A 443 15.35 -5.22 3.21
C PHE A 443 14.91 -4.57 1.90
N GLY A 444 13.78 -3.89 1.89
CA GLY A 444 13.20 -3.27 0.69
C GLY A 444 12.06 -4.07 0.10
N ARG A 445 11.27 -3.39 -0.76
CA ARG A 445 10.04 -3.94 -1.33
C ARG A 445 10.33 -5.06 -2.33
N ARG A 446 11.20 -4.77 -3.31
CA ARG A 446 11.59 -5.73 -4.34
C ARG A 446 12.35 -6.92 -3.78
N SER A 447 13.26 -6.68 -2.84
CA SER A 447 14.06 -7.74 -2.23
C SER A 447 13.20 -8.74 -1.47
N LEU A 448 12.17 -8.27 -0.74
CA LEU A 448 11.21 -9.13 -0.05
C LEU A 448 10.43 -10.00 -1.03
N LEU A 449 9.95 -9.41 -2.15
CA LEU A 449 9.22 -10.17 -3.18
C LEU A 449 10.10 -11.27 -3.78
N LEU A 450 11.31 -10.94 -4.21
CA LEU A 450 12.24 -11.90 -4.80
C LEU A 450 12.65 -13.02 -3.85
N PHE A 451 12.62 -12.78 -2.54
CA PHE A 451 12.86 -13.81 -1.53
C PHE A 451 11.63 -14.72 -1.32
N THR A 452 10.43 -14.14 -1.25
CA THR A 452 9.22 -14.86 -0.82
C THR A 452 8.59 -15.70 -1.93
N PHE A 453 8.62 -15.26 -3.20
CA PHE A 453 7.99 -15.99 -4.31
C PHE A 453 8.54 -17.42 -4.52
N PRO A 454 9.85 -17.67 -4.53
CA PRO A 454 10.37 -19.04 -4.62
C PRO A 454 9.91 -19.92 -3.45
N GLN A 455 9.80 -19.33 -2.24
CA GLN A 455 9.33 -20.04 -1.05
C GLN A 455 7.84 -20.41 -1.17
N MET A 456 7.03 -19.51 -1.70
CA MET A 456 5.61 -19.77 -1.97
C MET A 456 5.43 -20.84 -3.06
N ALA A 457 6.28 -20.84 -4.09
CA ALA A 457 6.21 -21.80 -5.18
C ALA A 457 6.40 -23.25 -4.68
N TRP A 458 7.49 -23.53 -3.95
CA TRP A 458 7.75 -24.89 -3.50
C TRP A 458 6.78 -25.35 -2.40
N THR A 459 6.31 -24.44 -1.53
CA THR A 459 5.34 -24.80 -0.48
C THR A 459 3.98 -25.18 -1.05
N LEU A 460 3.49 -24.44 -2.09
CA LEU A 460 2.27 -24.82 -2.80
C LEU A 460 2.44 -26.12 -3.59
N LEU A 461 3.59 -26.30 -4.23
CA LEU A 461 3.89 -27.58 -4.91
C LEU A 461 3.82 -28.75 -3.91
N ALA A 462 4.46 -28.61 -2.75
CA ALA A 462 4.44 -29.62 -1.72
C ALA A 462 3.01 -29.86 -1.19
N ALA A 463 2.23 -28.81 -0.93
CA ALA A 463 0.82 -28.93 -0.53
C ALA A 463 0.02 -29.72 -1.57
N GLY A 464 0.17 -29.41 -2.87
CA GLY A 464 -0.49 -30.14 -3.95
C GLY A 464 -0.09 -31.62 -4.02
N LEU A 465 1.19 -31.94 -3.84
CA LEU A 465 1.68 -33.30 -3.84
C LEU A 465 1.21 -34.12 -2.61
N CYS A 466 0.96 -33.45 -1.48
CA CYS A 466 0.41 -34.13 -0.29
C CYS A 466 -1.00 -34.72 -0.53
N TYR A 467 -1.77 -34.21 -1.49
CA TYR A 467 -3.05 -34.82 -1.88
C TYR A 467 -2.92 -36.19 -2.56
N LEU A 468 -1.73 -36.58 -3.00
CA LEU A 468 -1.46 -37.90 -3.53
C LEU A 468 -1.31 -38.98 -2.41
N ILE A 469 -1.16 -38.55 -1.16
CA ILE A 469 -1.11 -39.43 -0.01
C ILE A 469 -2.53 -39.99 0.22
N PRO A 470 -2.70 -41.29 0.48
CA PRO A 470 -4.00 -41.88 0.75
C PRO A 470 -4.73 -41.17 1.91
N SER A 471 -6.01 -40.85 1.72
CA SER A 471 -6.85 -40.16 2.72
C SER A 471 -7.02 -40.97 4.03
N SER A 472 -6.76 -42.26 3.99
CA SER A 472 -6.73 -43.15 5.19
C SER A 472 -5.55 -42.86 6.12
N SER A 473 -4.51 -42.18 5.64
CA SER A 473 -3.34 -41.81 6.45
C SER A 473 -3.64 -40.61 7.34
N SER A 474 -3.37 -40.69 8.62
CA SER A 474 -3.44 -39.57 9.56
C SER A 474 -2.49 -38.40 9.19
N ALA A 475 -1.44 -38.71 8.42
CA ALA A 475 -0.48 -37.72 7.95
C ALA A 475 -1.04 -36.83 6.81
N HIS A 476 -2.04 -37.30 6.04
CA HIS A 476 -2.57 -36.60 4.85
C HIS A 476 -3.02 -35.16 5.19
N LEU A 477 -4.02 -35.04 6.06
CA LEU A 477 -4.56 -33.73 6.47
C LEU A 477 -3.51 -32.84 7.15
N GLY A 478 -2.67 -33.44 8.03
CA GLY A 478 -1.63 -32.75 8.77
C GLY A 478 -0.57 -32.11 7.84
N LEU A 479 -0.13 -32.85 6.80
CA LEU A 479 0.86 -32.34 5.84
C LEU A 479 0.27 -31.31 4.92
N VAL A 480 -0.96 -31.48 4.45
CA VAL A 480 -1.65 -30.43 3.66
C VAL A 480 -1.75 -29.14 4.47
N ALA A 481 -2.20 -29.23 5.73
CA ALA A 481 -2.30 -28.05 6.60
C ALA A 481 -0.92 -27.41 6.86
N LEU A 482 0.12 -28.23 7.12
CA LEU A 482 1.48 -27.74 7.35
C LEU A 482 2.00 -26.89 6.18
N PHE A 483 1.90 -27.41 4.95
CA PHE A 483 2.41 -26.69 3.78
C PHE A 483 1.56 -25.46 3.41
N VAL A 484 0.25 -25.49 3.66
CA VAL A 484 -0.62 -24.30 3.54
C VAL A 484 -0.22 -23.25 4.58
N TYR A 485 0.12 -23.63 5.81
CA TYR A 485 0.59 -22.68 6.83
C TYR A 485 1.98 -22.12 6.53
N LEU A 486 2.90 -22.96 6.04
CA LEU A 486 4.22 -22.49 5.59
C LEU A 486 4.09 -21.50 4.41
N PHE A 487 3.21 -21.80 3.47
CA PHE A 487 2.89 -20.86 2.38
C PHE A 487 2.41 -19.51 2.93
N ALA A 488 1.45 -19.51 3.87
CA ALA A 488 0.97 -18.29 4.50
C ALA A 488 2.08 -17.53 5.25
N ALA A 489 2.97 -18.26 5.93
CA ALA A 489 4.09 -17.68 6.66
C ALA A 489 5.11 -16.98 5.73
N PHE A 490 5.33 -17.48 4.53
CA PHE A 490 6.19 -16.82 3.53
C PHE A 490 5.47 -15.69 2.79
N TYR A 491 4.16 -15.81 2.54
CA TYR A 491 3.36 -14.76 1.92
C TYR A 491 3.31 -13.48 2.76
N SER A 492 3.06 -13.63 4.06
CA SER A 492 2.70 -12.53 4.95
C SER A 492 3.74 -11.41 5.06
N PRO A 493 5.07 -11.66 5.14
CA PRO A 493 6.06 -10.57 5.24
C PRO A 493 6.41 -9.92 3.90
N GLY A 494 6.18 -10.59 2.77
CA GLY A 494 6.57 -10.14 1.43
C GLY A 494 5.40 -9.65 0.61
N GLU A 495 4.74 -10.57 -0.07
CA GLU A 495 3.69 -10.26 -1.05
C GLU A 495 2.40 -9.71 -0.40
N GLY A 496 2.21 -9.92 0.89
CA GLY A 496 1.09 -9.32 1.61
C GLY A 496 1.12 -7.78 1.56
N PRO A 497 2.09 -7.13 2.21
CA PRO A 497 2.13 -5.68 2.36
C PRO A 497 2.66 -4.93 1.13
N VAL A 498 3.56 -5.53 0.35
CA VAL A 498 4.32 -4.82 -0.69
C VAL A 498 3.43 -4.27 -1.80
N PRO A 499 2.45 -4.97 -2.40
CA PRO A 499 1.71 -4.47 -3.55
C PRO A 499 0.98 -3.15 -3.27
N PHE A 500 0.28 -3.05 -2.15
CA PHE A 500 -0.45 -1.84 -1.77
C PHE A 500 0.49 -0.70 -1.37
N THR A 501 1.53 -0.98 -0.60
CA THR A 501 2.53 0.02 -0.20
C THR A 501 3.27 0.55 -1.42
N TYR A 502 3.78 -0.34 -2.26
CA TYR A 502 4.49 -0.01 -3.49
C TYR A 502 3.63 0.84 -4.43
N SER A 503 2.40 0.42 -4.69
CA SER A 503 1.49 1.14 -5.58
C SER A 503 1.09 2.52 -5.04
N ALA A 504 0.98 2.69 -3.72
CA ALA A 504 0.72 3.99 -3.11
C ALA A 504 1.92 4.96 -3.20
N GLU A 505 3.14 4.43 -3.36
CA GLU A 505 4.39 5.21 -3.41
C GLU A 505 4.79 5.61 -4.84
N VAL A 506 4.61 4.73 -5.84
CA VAL A 506 5.22 4.89 -7.17
C VAL A 506 4.57 5.94 -8.06
N PHE A 507 3.33 6.33 -7.81
CA PHE A 507 2.64 7.31 -8.65
C PHE A 507 2.93 8.75 -8.20
N PRO A 508 3.14 9.69 -9.16
CA PRO A 508 3.25 11.12 -8.86
C PRO A 508 1.96 11.63 -8.23
N LEU A 509 2.06 12.72 -7.48
CA LEU A 509 0.92 13.27 -6.73
C LEU A 509 -0.28 13.61 -7.62
N SER A 510 -0.01 14.11 -8.84
CA SER A 510 -1.04 14.46 -9.85
C SER A 510 -1.84 13.26 -10.36
N HIS A 511 -1.23 12.07 -10.44
CA HIS A 511 -1.84 10.85 -10.99
C HIS A 511 -2.07 9.75 -9.93
N ARG A 512 -1.77 10.02 -8.65
CA ARG A 512 -1.78 9.02 -7.58
C ARG A 512 -3.16 8.38 -7.37
N GLU A 513 -4.22 9.17 -7.39
CA GLU A 513 -5.58 8.67 -7.20
C GLU A 513 -5.99 7.71 -8.33
N VAL A 514 -5.79 8.14 -9.58
CA VAL A 514 -6.13 7.32 -10.76
C VAL A 514 -5.19 6.10 -10.86
N GLY A 515 -3.90 6.29 -10.56
CA GLY A 515 -2.90 5.21 -10.56
C GLY A 515 -3.19 4.15 -9.50
N MET A 516 -3.57 4.57 -8.29
CA MET A 516 -3.96 3.63 -7.24
C MET A 516 -5.28 2.94 -7.56
N SER A 517 -6.24 3.65 -8.17
CA SER A 517 -7.49 3.04 -8.65
C SER A 517 -7.22 1.95 -9.69
N TRP A 518 -6.32 2.19 -10.64
CA TRP A 518 -5.86 1.20 -11.62
C TRP A 518 -5.20 0.00 -10.94
N ALA A 519 -4.30 0.22 -9.99
CA ALA A 519 -3.59 -0.82 -9.27
C ALA A 519 -4.55 -1.75 -8.52
N VAL A 520 -5.45 -1.17 -7.72
CA VAL A 520 -6.44 -1.93 -6.94
C VAL A 520 -7.47 -2.59 -7.86
N ALA A 521 -7.91 -1.93 -8.93
CA ALA A 521 -8.80 -2.53 -9.91
C ALA A 521 -8.17 -3.75 -10.57
N THR A 522 -6.87 -3.70 -10.91
CA THR A 522 -6.12 -4.85 -11.42
C THR A 522 -6.10 -6.01 -10.41
N CYS A 523 -5.75 -5.72 -9.17
CA CYS A 523 -5.73 -6.71 -8.09
C CYS A 523 -7.09 -7.40 -7.95
N LEU A 524 -8.17 -6.61 -7.84
CA LEU A 524 -9.50 -7.13 -7.60
C LEU A 524 -10.12 -7.80 -8.85
N PHE A 525 -9.75 -7.36 -10.05
CA PHE A 525 -10.14 -8.05 -11.29
C PHE A 525 -9.59 -9.48 -11.31
N TRP A 526 -8.32 -9.67 -11.04
CA TRP A 526 -7.72 -11.00 -11.00
C TRP A 526 -8.20 -11.82 -9.81
N ALA A 527 -8.51 -11.19 -8.66
CA ALA A 527 -9.19 -11.84 -7.54
C ALA A 527 -10.59 -12.37 -7.94
N ALA A 528 -11.34 -11.60 -8.75
CA ALA A 528 -12.62 -12.07 -9.30
C ALA A 528 -12.41 -13.28 -10.22
N VAL A 529 -11.45 -13.21 -11.14
CA VAL A 529 -11.16 -14.32 -12.08
C VAL A 529 -10.83 -15.59 -11.31
N LEU A 530 -9.93 -15.53 -10.33
CA LEU A 530 -9.56 -16.73 -9.55
C LEU A 530 -10.73 -17.22 -8.68
N SER A 531 -11.54 -16.33 -8.10
CA SER A 531 -12.71 -16.71 -7.30
C SER A 531 -13.76 -17.44 -8.13
N ILE A 532 -13.97 -17.02 -9.38
CA ILE A 532 -14.91 -17.66 -10.31
C ILE A 532 -14.40 -19.02 -10.77
N THR A 533 -13.10 -19.09 -11.11
CA THR A 533 -12.54 -20.27 -11.77
C THR A 533 -12.12 -21.38 -10.80
N PHE A 534 -11.77 -21.06 -9.58
CA PHE A 534 -11.16 -22.01 -8.65
C PHE A 534 -12.07 -23.19 -8.26
N PRO A 535 -13.39 -23.02 -7.98
CA PRO A 535 -14.25 -24.15 -7.70
C PRO A 535 -14.30 -25.17 -8.87
N ARG A 536 -14.34 -24.68 -10.10
CA ARG A 536 -14.29 -25.51 -11.29
C ARG A 536 -12.92 -26.15 -11.51
N MET A 537 -11.84 -25.45 -11.18
CA MET A 537 -10.48 -26.01 -11.27
C MET A 537 -10.30 -27.18 -10.28
N LEU A 538 -10.82 -27.06 -9.06
CA LEU A 538 -10.77 -28.15 -8.08
C LEU A 538 -11.46 -29.40 -8.59
N ASP A 539 -12.59 -29.27 -9.26
CA ASP A 539 -13.34 -30.36 -9.86
C ASP A 539 -12.63 -30.95 -11.10
N ALA A 540 -12.15 -30.10 -12.02
CA ALA A 540 -11.59 -30.52 -13.30
C ALA A 540 -10.14 -31.04 -13.22
N MET A 541 -9.30 -30.46 -12.35
CA MET A 541 -7.86 -30.74 -12.28
C MET A 541 -7.45 -31.47 -10.99
N SER A 542 -8.38 -31.76 -10.09
CA SER A 542 -8.15 -32.16 -8.70
C SER A 542 -7.42 -31.10 -7.87
N PRO A 543 -7.41 -31.19 -6.52
CA PRO A 543 -6.62 -30.28 -5.68
C PRO A 543 -5.13 -30.29 -6.01
N THR A 544 -4.55 -31.44 -6.32
CA THR A 544 -3.14 -31.56 -6.74
C THR A 544 -2.83 -30.71 -7.94
N GLY A 545 -3.63 -30.83 -9.02
CA GLY A 545 -3.44 -30.04 -10.25
C GLY A 545 -3.60 -28.55 -10.03
N ALA A 546 -4.61 -28.14 -9.25
CA ALA A 546 -4.85 -26.74 -8.93
C ALA A 546 -3.68 -26.09 -8.15
N PHE A 547 -3.16 -26.74 -7.10
CA PHE A 547 -2.03 -26.22 -6.35
C PHE A 547 -0.72 -26.22 -7.15
N CYS A 548 -0.46 -27.26 -7.96
CA CYS A 548 0.70 -27.29 -8.86
C CYS A 548 0.64 -26.17 -9.92
N PHE A 549 -0.56 -25.87 -10.45
CA PHE A 549 -0.76 -24.75 -11.38
C PHE A 549 -0.38 -23.41 -10.73
N TYR A 550 -0.85 -23.12 -9.51
CA TYR A 550 -0.49 -21.91 -8.79
C TYR A 550 0.98 -21.88 -8.38
N ALA A 551 1.62 -23.02 -8.09
CA ALA A 551 3.06 -23.10 -7.89
C ALA A 551 3.84 -22.62 -9.14
N GLY A 552 3.40 -23.04 -10.34
CA GLY A 552 3.94 -22.54 -11.60
C GLY A 552 3.74 -21.04 -11.81
N LEU A 553 2.56 -20.50 -11.47
CA LEU A 553 2.27 -19.07 -11.54
C LEU A 553 3.14 -18.23 -10.59
N ASN A 554 3.56 -18.75 -9.44
CA ASN A 554 4.52 -18.10 -8.55
C ASN A 554 5.89 -17.90 -9.23
N ILE A 555 6.35 -18.86 -10.03
CA ILE A 555 7.60 -18.73 -10.79
C ILE A 555 7.45 -17.65 -11.87
N VAL A 556 6.31 -17.61 -12.55
CA VAL A 556 6.02 -16.56 -13.56
C VAL A 556 6.03 -15.18 -12.88
N ALA A 557 5.36 -15.03 -11.73
CA ALA A 557 5.32 -13.80 -10.97
C ALA A 557 6.73 -13.37 -10.50
N PHE A 558 7.55 -14.30 -10.04
CA PHE A 558 8.96 -14.03 -9.70
C PHE A 558 9.73 -13.44 -10.88
N CYS A 559 9.60 -14.02 -12.08
CA CYS A 559 10.25 -13.51 -13.29
C CYS A 559 9.75 -12.09 -13.65
N LEU A 560 8.45 -11.84 -13.59
CA LEU A 560 7.87 -10.53 -13.87
C LEU A 560 8.38 -9.46 -12.89
N ILE A 561 8.42 -9.78 -11.60
CA ILE A 561 8.94 -8.88 -10.55
C ILE A 561 10.42 -8.58 -10.79
N PHE A 562 11.23 -9.61 -11.10
CA PHE A 562 12.65 -9.43 -11.36
C PHE A 562 12.89 -8.47 -12.53
N LEU A 563 12.08 -8.55 -13.60
CA LEU A 563 12.25 -7.77 -14.82
C LEU A 563 11.65 -6.35 -14.75
N PHE A 564 10.55 -6.13 -14.03
CA PHE A 564 9.75 -4.89 -14.18
C PHE A 564 9.59 -4.07 -12.90
N VAL A 565 10.00 -4.58 -11.74
CA VAL A 565 9.79 -3.88 -10.46
C VAL A 565 11.10 -3.29 -9.94
N PRO A 566 11.31 -1.95 -10.02
CA PRO A 566 12.43 -1.28 -9.36
C PRO A 566 12.31 -1.28 -7.83
N GLU A 567 13.43 -1.15 -7.11
CA GLU A 567 13.43 -0.99 -5.67
C GLU A 567 13.08 0.46 -5.27
N THR A 568 12.20 0.59 -4.27
CA THR A 568 11.70 1.90 -3.78
C THR A 568 12.08 2.18 -2.33
N LYS A 569 12.90 1.32 -1.72
CA LYS A 569 13.30 1.36 -0.32
C LYS A 569 13.84 2.72 0.10
N GLN A 570 13.32 3.26 1.22
CA GLN A 570 13.83 4.48 1.88
C GLN A 570 13.90 5.71 0.96
N ARG A 571 12.99 5.81 -0.02
CA ARG A 571 12.90 6.95 -0.93
C ARG A 571 11.70 7.83 -0.59
N THR A 572 11.86 9.14 -0.78
CA THR A 572 10.71 10.04 -0.73
C THR A 572 9.81 9.78 -1.93
N LEU A 573 8.54 10.18 -1.84
CA LEU A 573 7.61 10.02 -2.97
C LEU A 573 8.10 10.78 -4.21
N GLU A 574 8.85 11.82 -3.97
CA GLU A 574 9.42 12.75 -4.91
C GLU A 574 10.64 12.16 -5.64
N GLU A 575 11.52 11.47 -4.91
CA GLU A 575 12.70 10.82 -5.49
C GLU A 575 12.33 9.62 -6.38
N LEU A 576 11.20 8.98 -6.10
CA LEU A 576 10.70 7.90 -6.94
C LEU A 576 10.39 8.36 -8.38
N ASP A 577 10.08 9.65 -8.57
CA ASP A 577 9.85 10.21 -9.88
C ASP A 577 11.08 10.05 -10.80
N TYR A 578 12.27 10.21 -10.25
CA TYR A 578 13.52 10.06 -10.99
C TYR A 578 13.87 8.59 -11.27
N ILE A 579 13.55 7.67 -10.36
CA ILE A 579 13.73 6.23 -10.57
C ILE A 579 12.85 5.74 -11.72
N PHE A 580 11.58 6.16 -11.74
CA PHE A 580 10.64 5.78 -12.78
C PHE A 580 10.83 6.54 -14.10
N ALA A 581 11.67 7.57 -14.12
CA ALA A 581 12.13 8.20 -15.35
C ALA A 581 13.15 7.35 -16.13
N ILE A 582 13.74 6.31 -15.53
CA ILE A 582 14.70 5.41 -16.20
C ILE A 582 13.95 4.51 -17.21
N PRO A 583 14.39 4.42 -18.47
CA PRO A 583 13.76 3.57 -19.49
C PRO A 583 13.69 2.08 -19.06
N THR A 584 12.52 1.45 -19.19
CA THR A 584 12.32 0.03 -18.82
C THR A 584 13.33 -0.89 -19.53
N ARG A 585 13.65 -0.61 -20.81
CA ARG A 585 14.63 -1.40 -21.56
C ARG A 585 16.01 -1.35 -20.90
N ARG A 586 16.46 -0.19 -20.40
CA ARG A 586 17.72 -0.04 -19.67
C ARG A 586 17.70 -0.80 -18.37
N PHE A 587 16.59 -0.70 -17.62
CA PHE A 587 16.40 -1.46 -16.38
C PHE A 587 16.48 -2.97 -16.62
N VAL A 588 15.70 -3.52 -17.57
CA VAL A 588 15.70 -4.95 -17.92
C VAL A 588 17.08 -5.41 -18.40
N SER A 589 17.75 -4.63 -19.27
CA SER A 589 19.10 -4.95 -19.73
C SER A 589 20.10 -5.04 -18.58
N HIS A 590 20.03 -4.14 -17.61
CA HIS A 590 20.87 -4.18 -16.41
C HIS A 590 20.56 -5.42 -15.54
N GLN A 591 19.26 -5.75 -15.34
CA GLN A 591 18.89 -6.93 -14.56
C GLN A 591 19.42 -8.23 -15.19
N CYS A 592 19.24 -8.41 -16.51
CA CYS A 592 19.66 -9.63 -17.20
C CYS A 592 21.18 -9.67 -17.48
N GLY A 593 21.79 -8.53 -17.83
CA GLY A 593 23.20 -8.46 -18.25
C GLY A 593 24.20 -8.25 -17.12
N THR A 594 23.77 -7.69 -15.97
CA THR A 594 24.66 -7.35 -14.86
C THR A 594 24.28 -8.08 -13.58
N VAL A 595 23.03 -7.91 -13.11
CA VAL A 595 22.61 -8.42 -11.80
C VAL A 595 22.54 -9.95 -11.80
N LEU A 596 21.94 -10.56 -12.82
CA LEU A 596 21.78 -12.02 -12.91
C LEU A 596 23.14 -12.73 -13.02
N PRO A 597 24.08 -12.36 -13.93
CA PRO A 597 25.42 -12.95 -13.98
C PRO A 597 26.22 -12.74 -12.69
N TRP A 598 26.13 -11.54 -12.06
CA TRP A 598 26.78 -11.26 -10.78
C TRP A 598 26.25 -12.20 -9.67
N TRP A 599 24.91 -12.39 -9.61
CA TRP A 599 24.28 -13.27 -8.63
C TRP A 599 24.76 -14.72 -8.78
N PHE A 600 24.79 -15.24 -10.03
CA PHE A 600 25.31 -16.58 -10.31
C PHE A 600 26.78 -16.72 -9.91
N GLN A 601 27.63 -15.74 -10.23
CA GLN A 601 29.04 -15.77 -9.87
C GLN A 601 29.25 -15.78 -8.36
N ARG A 602 28.48 -14.99 -7.62
CA ARG A 602 28.63 -14.82 -6.17
C ARG A 602 28.07 -16.02 -5.40
N TYR A 603 26.86 -16.45 -5.72
CA TYR A 603 26.12 -17.42 -4.87
C TYR A 603 26.18 -18.86 -5.39
N VAL A 604 26.19 -19.07 -6.70
CA VAL A 604 26.27 -20.42 -7.30
C VAL A 604 27.73 -20.85 -7.45
N PHE A 605 28.53 -20.02 -8.11
CA PHE A 605 29.95 -20.32 -8.31
C PHE A 605 30.85 -19.90 -7.15
N ARG A 606 30.30 -19.27 -6.12
CA ARG A 606 30.99 -18.81 -4.89
C ARG A 606 32.28 -18.01 -5.16
N ARG A 607 32.35 -17.28 -6.27
CA ARG A 607 33.47 -16.42 -6.61
C ARG A 607 33.42 -15.16 -5.75
N ASN A 608 34.57 -14.66 -5.35
CA ASN A 608 34.67 -13.38 -4.65
C ASN A 608 34.56 -12.22 -5.65
N VAL A 609 33.32 -11.92 -6.09
CA VAL A 609 33.00 -10.73 -6.88
C VAL A 609 32.58 -9.61 -5.95
N GLY A 610 33.05 -8.38 -6.23
CA GLY A 610 32.69 -7.18 -5.45
C GLY A 610 31.18 -6.94 -5.38
N GLU A 611 30.79 -5.75 -4.92
CA GLU A 611 29.39 -5.35 -4.87
C GLU A 611 28.76 -5.31 -6.27
N CYS A 612 27.46 -5.57 -6.34
CA CYS A 612 26.71 -5.50 -7.60
C CYS A 612 26.72 -4.05 -8.10
N PRO A 613 27.14 -3.78 -9.37
CA PRO A 613 27.09 -2.43 -9.92
C PRO A 613 25.68 -1.85 -9.85
N ALA A 614 25.54 -0.68 -9.22
CA ALA A 614 24.25 0.00 -9.13
C ALA A 614 23.82 0.58 -10.49
N LEU A 615 22.52 0.53 -10.78
CA LEU A 615 21.96 1.12 -12.00
C LEU A 615 21.88 2.65 -11.91
N TRP A 616 21.66 3.20 -10.72
CA TRP A 616 21.53 4.63 -10.45
C TRP A 616 22.53 5.12 -9.43
N SER A 617 22.99 6.35 -9.59
CA SER A 617 23.80 7.08 -8.64
C SER A 617 23.02 8.25 -8.05
N PHE A 618 23.30 8.56 -6.81
CA PHE A 618 22.74 9.74 -6.14
C PHE A 618 23.82 10.83 -6.15
N ASP A 619 23.50 12.02 -6.66
CA ASP A 619 24.43 13.15 -6.57
C ASP A 619 24.53 13.62 -5.10
N GLY A 620 25.64 13.28 -4.47
CA GLY A 620 26.23 13.99 -3.34
C GLY A 620 25.58 13.92 -1.95
N HIS A 621 24.29 13.59 -1.80
CA HIS A 621 23.61 13.79 -0.50
C HIS A 621 23.04 12.54 0.18
N MET A 622 23.05 11.37 -0.43
CA MET A 622 22.39 10.17 0.12
C MET A 622 23.29 8.99 0.51
N ASP A 623 24.54 8.96 0.14
CA ASP A 623 25.53 8.13 0.87
C ASP A 623 25.74 8.67 2.29
N ASN A 624 25.29 9.91 2.53
CA ASN A 624 25.33 10.60 3.81
C ASN A 624 24.26 10.20 4.81
N ASP A 625 23.25 9.37 4.49
CA ASP A 625 22.26 8.99 5.50
C ASP A 625 22.90 8.21 6.66
N LYS A 626 23.86 7.35 6.37
CA LYS A 626 24.63 6.67 7.41
C LYS A 626 25.55 7.66 8.13
N GLU A 627 26.24 8.50 7.39
CA GLU A 627 27.14 9.52 7.89
C GLU A 627 26.37 10.63 8.62
N PHE A 628 25.18 11.01 8.14
CA PHE A 628 24.24 11.91 8.78
C PHE A 628 23.71 11.34 10.11
N ILE A 629 23.25 10.09 10.14
CA ILE A 629 22.81 9.40 11.36
C ILE A 629 23.98 9.28 12.34
N GLU A 630 25.18 9.00 11.85
CA GLU A 630 26.39 8.91 12.66
C GLU A 630 26.83 10.28 13.19
N THR A 631 26.72 11.33 12.40
CA THR A 631 27.02 12.71 12.79
C THR A 631 26.02 13.19 13.85
N ILE A 632 24.71 12.93 13.67
CA ILE A 632 23.69 13.23 14.68
C ILE A 632 23.95 12.43 15.96
N ARG A 633 24.30 11.15 15.89
CA ARG A 633 24.66 10.35 17.06
C ARG A 633 25.88 10.92 17.78
N ARG A 634 26.90 11.32 17.05
CA ARG A 634 28.11 11.96 17.62
C ARG A 634 27.80 13.31 18.26
N SER A 635 26.95 14.14 17.65
CA SER A 635 26.54 15.43 18.22
C SER A 635 25.62 15.28 19.44
N SER A 636 24.83 14.23 19.54
CA SER A 636 23.95 13.95 20.68
C SER A 636 24.70 13.33 21.88
N VAL A 637 25.82 12.65 21.65
CA VAL A 637 26.68 12.06 22.71
C VAL A 637 27.63 13.09 23.33
N ALA A 638 28.05 14.09 22.56
CA ALA A 638 28.99 15.12 23.01
C ALA A 638 28.59 15.93 24.27
N PRO A 639 27.29 16.30 24.51
CA PRO A 639 26.88 17.00 25.72
C PRO A 639 26.98 16.17 27.00
N ASP A 640 26.74 14.88 26.90
CA ASP A 640 26.67 13.99 28.08
C ASP A 640 28.10 13.56 28.54
N GLU A 641 29.02 13.39 27.62
CA GLU A 641 30.46 13.17 27.95
C GLU A 641 31.12 14.42 28.55
N ARG A 642 30.76 15.63 28.07
CA ARG A 642 31.22 16.88 28.71
C ARG A 642 30.68 17.02 30.12
N ARG A 643 29.43 16.66 30.41
CA ARG A 643 28.87 16.62 31.76
C ARG A 643 29.59 15.57 32.63
N ARG A 644 29.84 14.36 32.13
CA ARG A 644 30.57 13.32 32.88
C ARG A 644 32.04 13.69 33.12
N SER A 645 32.71 14.33 32.15
CA SER A 645 34.08 14.77 32.32
C SER A 645 34.23 15.95 33.31
N VAL A 646 33.20 16.82 33.39
CA VAL A 646 33.16 17.93 34.35
C VAL A 646 32.83 17.41 35.77
N VAL A 647 31.90 16.46 35.88
CA VAL A 647 31.56 15.79 37.16
C VAL A 647 32.73 14.91 37.64
N GLY A 648 33.41 14.20 36.73
CA GLY A 648 34.62 13.43 37.08
C GLY A 648 35.83 14.28 37.48
N LYS A 649 35.96 15.48 36.90
CA LYS A 649 37.02 16.44 37.31
C LYS A 649 36.73 17.16 38.62
N LEU A 650 35.43 17.29 39.00
CA LEU A 650 35.02 17.81 40.29
C LEU A 650 35.11 16.75 41.41
N ALA A 651 34.87 15.48 41.12
CA ALA A 651 34.98 14.37 42.06
C ALA A 651 36.45 14.03 42.44
N ASN A 652 37.44 14.42 41.62
CA ASN A 652 38.85 14.24 41.92
C ASN A 652 39.51 15.47 42.59
N LYS A 653 38.74 16.46 43.03
CA LYS A 653 39.20 17.66 43.72
C LYS A 653 38.65 17.81 45.15
N PHE A 654 37.98 16.77 45.67
CA PHE A 654 37.63 16.68 47.09
C PHE A 654 38.19 15.43 47.73
#